data_05d5c27b23e38a2b48271f78856cb894
#
_entry.id   05d5c27b23e38a2b48271f78856cb894
#
_cell.length_a   1.000
_cell.length_b   1.000
_cell.length_c   1.000
_cell.angle_alpha   90.00
_cell.angle_beta   90.00
_cell.angle_gamma   90.00
#
_symmetry.space_group_name_H-M   'P 1'
#
loop_
_entity.id
_entity.type
_entity.pdbx_description
1 polymer ?
#
loop_
_entity_poly.entity_id
_entity_poly.type
_entity_poly.pdbx_seq_one_letter_code
_entity_poly.pdbx_strand_id
1 'polypeptide(L)'
;MFNRYRFQSRSRRGRNSIRMIAGLSIAVGVSMFTASAQEDTVQHGKLKDVYIQYTPPTVRTSANITTISLPQIKKLQGNGSVNNLLEWMPSMVTTSDAGTGIGYTYMRIRGIDQTRINVTLNGVTVNDAESQGSWLVNLPDLGSYVEDVQVQSGANTSPGSISYGARIDFRTRDIPERAFAEAGVSYGSFNTLHTNINAGTGLIGKRFSAMASFSDIRSDGFIDRASARLNATFATAQYRLLDFKRHRDYGTLKFNILHGTEHTGLAWNAVPADSLATNRTYNSCGEYYTADGERRYYADEKDNYRQTHYQLNYVKNWDEPNRTVRHSLNVAAHLTRGIGYYQQYKDDKKPSKYGLQALFPDSLKTCDFITQKYLDNYYYGIHADYAGNVRFKTEKFSELFWQAGADVDNYQGKHYGNVIWSEPGYVCDFPYDYQWYNGTGDKFQTKIFGSVQYLYDGFSVRAELQYRNMDYKIAGTDDNMLDVAQQYRWNFLNPKIALHYYLDKGKSLKHSFDLSFSTANREPTRSDIIEGPSEKKPVPETLYDLEFSYMMHHSKFYVNATIYGMYYHNQLVLTGELNDVGASIMQNVDKSYRAGIELAVAYKPVRFFQWRINGNFSRNRIIDFVTYVDNYDGDAQIEEQSGNTPISFSPNIVLANEFTFTPLPKFDISFSTKFVGKQYMDNSGNDTYCLKPYTYSNLRLEYRLDLKRVLESINFFVQVNNVFNTKYESNGYVYSYYSNYERHSDAGYYPQAGINFLGGIRVRF
;
A
#
# COMPACT_ATOMS: atom_id res chain seq x y z
N MET A 1 -58.94 10.53 -10.12
CA MET A 1 -59.07 9.15 -10.61
C MET A 1 -57.81 8.41 -10.25
N PHE A 2 -57.92 7.56 -9.27
CA PHE A 2 -56.80 6.80 -8.68
C PHE A 2 -56.35 5.71 -9.64
N ASN A 3 -55.06 5.55 -9.86
CA ASN A 3 -54.50 4.29 -10.33
C ASN A 3 -53.26 3.95 -9.48
N ARG A 4 -53.47 2.97 -8.59
CA ARG A 4 -52.51 2.33 -7.71
C ARG A 4 -51.61 1.40 -8.51
N TYR A 5 -50.28 1.58 -8.48
CA TYR A 5 -49.35 0.49 -8.78
C TYR A 5 -48.96 -0.21 -7.46
N ARG A 6 -49.57 -1.38 -7.26
CA ARG A 6 -49.22 -2.36 -6.23
C ARG A 6 -47.97 -3.14 -6.71
N PHE A 7 -46.90 -3.04 -6.04
CA PHE A 7 -45.87 -4.07 -6.08
C PHE A 7 -46.34 -5.29 -5.31
N GLN A 8 -46.61 -6.37 -6.01
CA GLN A 8 -46.88 -7.67 -5.40
C GLN A 8 -45.56 -8.37 -5.05
N SER A 9 -45.28 -8.46 -3.75
CA SER A 9 -44.34 -9.43 -3.22
C SER A 9 -44.90 -10.84 -3.42
N ARG A 10 -44.34 -11.64 -4.29
CA ARG A 10 -44.52 -13.08 -4.32
C ARG A 10 -43.53 -13.78 -3.42
N SER A 11 -43.91 -14.06 -2.19
CA SER A 11 -43.28 -15.10 -1.39
C SER A 11 -43.50 -16.47 -2.05
N ARG A 12 -42.45 -17.10 -2.53
CA ARG A 12 -42.41 -18.55 -2.71
C ARG A 12 -41.42 -19.14 -1.72
N ARG A 13 -41.95 -19.64 -0.59
CA ARG A 13 -41.32 -20.74 0.16
C ARG A 13 -41.21 -21.95 -0.77
N GLY A 14 -40.01 -22.48 -0.94
CA GLY A 14 -39.78 -23.71 -1.67
C GLY A 14 -38.37 -24.20 -1.44
N ARG A 15 -38.18 -25.10 -0.47
CA ARG A 15 -37.13 -26.09 -0.37
C ARG A 15 -36.46 -26.39 -1.71
N ASN A 16 -35.13 -26.10 -1.84
CA ASN A 16 -34.16 -26.90 -2.61
C ASN A 16 -32.79 -26.15 -2.63
N SER A 17 -32.13 -26.16 -1.51
CA SER A 17 -30.75 -25.70 -1.36
C SER A 17 -29.79 -26.81 -0.96
N ILE A 18 -29.92 -27.96 -1.65
CA ILE A 18 -28.92 -29.03 -1.61
C ILE A 18 -28.94 -29.68 -3.01
N ARG A 19 -28.45 -29.02 -4.04
CA ARG A 19 -28.06 -29.60 -5.34
C ARG A 19 -27.53 -28.50 -6.27
N MET A 20 -26.37 -27.91 -5.92
CA MET A 20 -25.60 -27.10 -6.85
C MET A 20 -24.10 -27.13 -6.50
N ILE A 21 -23.61 -28.30 -6.13
CA ILE A 21 -22.17 -28.65 -6.13
C ILE A 21 -22.06 -29.95 -6.93
N ALA A 22 -22.40 -29.90 -8.19
CA ALA A 22 -22.07 -30.92 -9.17
C ALA A 22 -22.47 -30.40 -10.54
N GLY A 23 -21.52 -29.83 -11.28
CA GLY A 23 -21.77 -29.45 -12.65
C GLY A 23 -20.87 -28.35 -13.21
N LEU A 24 -19.57 -28.36 -12.90
CA LEU A 24 -18.57 -27.75 -13.76
C LEU A 24 -17.48 -28.80 -14.06
N SER A 25 -17.88 -29.85 -14.76
CA SER A 25 -16.96 -30.72 -15.46
C SER A 25 -16.51 -29.99 -16.72
N ILE A 26 -15.46 -29.16 -16.59
CA ILE A 26 -14.69 -28.72 -17.75
C ILE A 26 -13.88 -29.94 -18.18
N ALA A 27 -14.35 -30.61 -19.21
CA ALA A 27 -13.60 -31.61 -19.95
C ALA A 27 -12.44 -30.89 -20.67
N VAL A 28 -11.31 -30.72 -19.98
CA VAL A 28 -10.04 -30.45 -20.62
C VAL A 28 -9.53 -31.78 -21.14
N GLY A 29 -9.69 -31.99 -22.42
CA GLY A 29 -9.08 -33.12 -23.13
C GLY A 29 -7.57 -33.02 -23.02
N VAL A 30 -6.99 -33.70 -22.05
CA VAL A 30 -5.54 -33.92 -21.98
C VAL A 30 -5.19 -35.01 -22.99
N SER A 31 -4.76 -34.61 -24.18
CA SER A 31 -4.04 -35.49 -25.06
C SER A 31 -2.68 -35.80 -24.41
N MET A 32 -2.55 -37.05 -23.96
CA MET A 32 -1.29 -37.60 -23.47
C MET A 32 -0.29 -37.63 -24.61
N PHE A 33 0.64 -36.69 -24.66
CA PHE A 33 1.91 -36.91 -25.34
C PHE A 33 2.85 -37.65 -24.39
N THR A 34 3.09 -38.91 -24.67
CA THR A 34 4.16 -39.67 -24.05
C THR A 34 5.50 -39.10 -24.52
N ALA A 35 6.13 -38.30 -23.71
CA ALA A 35 7.54 -37.98 -23.86
C ALA A 35 8.34 -38.94 -23.01
N SER A 36 9.22 -39.72 -23.68
CA SER A 36 10.17 -40.62 -23.03
C SER A 36 11.05 -39.84 -22.06
N ALA A 37 11.02 -40.23 -20.79
CA ALA A 37 11.87 -39.70 -19.75
C ALA A 37 13.31 -40.13 -19.97
N GLN A 38 14.18 -39.19 -20.29
CA GLN A 38 15.61 -39.31 -20.09
C GLN A 38 15.86 -38.97 -18.62
N GLU A 39 16.39 -39.97 -17.86
CA GLU A 39 16.79 -39.78 -16.46
C GLU A 39 17.97 -38.79 -16.38
N ASP A 40 17.68 -37.54 -16.18
CA ASP A 40 18.65 -36.60 -15.64
C ASP A 40 18.55 -36.62 -14.11
N THR A 41 19.65 -36.99 -13.49
CA THR A 41 19.84 -36.96 -12.03
C THR A 41 19.45 -35.62 -11.44
N VAL A 42 18.26 -35.62 -10.86
CA VAL A 42 17.76 -34.47 -10.07
C VAL A 42 18.68 -34.32 -8.86
N GLN A 43 19.61 -33.37 -8.90
CA GLN A 43 20.20 -32.85 -7.69
C GLN A 43 19.08 -32.32 -6.83
N HIS A 44 18.78 -33.01 -5.75
CA HIS A 44 17.92 -32.50 -4.68
C HIS A 44 18.53 -31.23 -4.14
N GLY A 45 18.11 -30.11 -4.73
CA GLY A 45 18.39 -28.78 -4.16
C GLY A 45 17.87 -28.78 -2.73
N LYS A 46 18.79 -28.69 -1.76
CA LYS A 46 18.43 -28.45 -0.36
C LYS A 46 17.43 -27.31 -0.35
N LEU A 47 16.21 -27.58 0.18
CA LEU A 47 15.24 -26.54 0.48
C LEU A 47 15.98 -25.41 1.20
N LYS A 48 16.11 -24.26 0.54
CA LYS A 48 16.61 -23.06 1.19
C LYS A 48 15.63 -22.75 2.31
N ASP A 49 16.13 -22.81 3.52
CA ASP A 49 15.37 -22.48 4.72
C ASP A 49 14.66 -21.14 4.52
N VAL A 50 13.38 -21.07 4.87
CA VAL A 50 12.54 -19.89 4.76
C VAL A 50 13.02 -18.85 5.76
N TYR A 51 13.81 -17.91 5.30
CA TYR A 51 14.23 -16.73 6.08
C TYR A 51 13.59 -15.48 5.49
N ILE A 52 13.36 -14.44 6.30
CA ILE A 52 13.42 -13.10 5.76
C ILE A 52 14.83 -13.01 5.20
N GLN A 53 14.95 -13.10 3.90
CA GLN A 53 16.23 -12.92 3.25
C GLN A 53 16.52 -11.43 3.27
N TYR A 54 17.12 -10.99 4.38
CA TYR A 54 17.93 -9.80 4.28
C TYR A 54 18.94 -10.08 3.17
N THR A 55 18.93 -9.26 2.15
CA THR A 55 19.88 -9.40 1.05
C THR A 55 21.27 -9.43 1.68
N PRO A 56 22.06 -10.51 1.56
CA PRO A 56 23.38 -10.53 2.15
C PRO A 56 24.17 -9.34 1.64
N PRO A 57 24.97 -8.65 2.47
CA PRO A 57 25.77 -7.53 2.01
C PRO A 57 26.66 -8.02 0.86
N THR A 58 26.65 -7.28 -0.20
CA THR A 58 27.55 -7.47 -1.33
C THR A 58 28.24 -6.14 -1.60
N VAL A 59 29.33 -6.16 -2.35
CA VAL A 59 30.02 -4.92 -2.78
C VAL A 59 29.09 -3.97 -3.54
N ARG A 60 27.91 -4.41 -3.94
CA ARG A 60 26.98 -3.71 -4.85
C ARG A 60 25.67 -3.24 -4.21
N THR A 61 25.30 -3.77 -3.05
CA THR A 61 23.99 -3.52 -2.44
C THR A 61 24.08 -2.68 -1.18
N SER A 62 23.22 -1.67 -1.05
CA SER A 62 23.03 -0.89 0.16
C SER A 62 22.41 -1.73 1.29
N ALA A 63 22.76 -1.43 2.53
CA ALA A 63 22.30 -2.12 3.74
C ALA A 63 20.80 -1.90 4.05
N ASN A 64 20.16 -0.89 3.49
CA ASN A 64 18.80 -0.45 3.90
C ASN A 64 17.64 -1.13 3.18
N ILE A 65 17.87 -2.21 2.42
CA ILE A 65 16.80 -2.91 1.72
C ILE A 65 16.41 -4.17 2.48
N THR A 66 15.15 -4.26 2.88
CA THR A 66 14.54 -5.47 3.43
C THR A 66 13.71 -6.15 2.35
N THR A 67 13.98 -7.44 2.08
CA THR A 67 13.27 -8.21 1.07
C THR A 67 12.41 -9.30 1.69
N ILE A 68 11.12 -9.36 1.34
CA ILE A 68 10.21 -10.45 1.67
C ILE A 68 10.16 -11.37 0.45
N SER A 69 10.69 -12.58 0.58
CA SER A 69 10.76 -13.56 -0.51
C SER A 69 9.44 -14.32 -0.69
N LEU A 70 9.22 -14.94 -1.87
CA LEU A 70 8.03 -15.74 -2.17
C LEU A 70 7.65 -16.78 -1.09
N PRO A 71 8.57 -17.55 -0.48
CA PRO A 71 8.21 -18.46 0.61
C PRO A 71 7.61 -17.76 1.81
N GLN A 72 8.08 -16.55 2.13
CA GLN A 72 7.57 -15.73 3.23
C GLN A 72 6.24 -15.07 2.89
N ILE A 73 6.10 -14.57 1.67
CA ILE A 73 4.83 -14.07 1.15
C ILE A 73 3.76 -15.15 1.30
N LYS A 74 4.05 -16.38 0.85
CA LYS A 74 3.14 -17.51 0.99
C LYS A 74 2.79 -17.85 2.44
N LYS A 75 3.72 -17.68 3.38
CA LYS A 75 3.46 -17.86 4.82
C LYS A 75 2.58 -16.75 5.37
N LEU A 76 2.79 -15.49 5.00
CA LEU A 76 2.10 -14.33 5.55
C LEU A 76 0.74 -14.05 4.90
N GLN A 77 0.48 -14.56 3.71
CA GLN A 77 -0.70 -14.28 2.87
C GLN A 77 -2.00 -14.94 3.38
N GLY A 78 -2.23 -15.09 4.67
CA GLY A 78 -3.38 -15.85 5.21
C GLY A 78 -4.74 -15.38 4.69
N ASN A 79 -5.07 -14.09 4.83
CA ASN A 79 -6.35 -13.48 4.46
C ASN A 79 -6.30 -12.65 3.16
N GLY A 80 -5.18 -12.70 2.41
CA GLY A 80 -5.00 -11.91 1.18
C GLY A 80 -4.63 -10.45 1.39
N SER A 81 -4.55 -9.96 2.63
CA SER A 81 -4.18 -8.57 2.92
C SER A 81 -2.70 -8.30 2.70
N VAL A 82 -2.39 -7.20 2.02
CA VAL A 82 -1.01 -6.71 1.85
C VAL A 82 -0.44 -6.22 3.19
N ASN A 83 -1.26 -5.68 4.08
CA ASN A 83 -0.81 -5.24 5.39
C ASN A 83 -0.15 -6.37 6.18
N ASN A 84 -0.69 -7.58 6.12
CA ASN A 84 -0.10 -8.75 6.77
C ASN A 84 1.31 -9.08 6.25
N LEU A 85 1.64 -8.70 5.01
CA LEU A 85 2.98 -8.87 4.46
C LEU A 85 3.96 -7.85 5.03
N LEU A 86 3.50 -6.62 5.27
CA LEU A 86 4.33 -5.47 5.60
C LEU A 86 4.41 -5.19 7.11
N GLU A 87 3.40 -5.58 7.87
CA GLU A 87 3.21 -5.29 9.30
C GLU A 87 4.45 -5.56 10.17
N TRP A 88 5.20 -6.61 9.85
CA TRP A 88 6.37 -7.06 10.63
C TRP A 88 7.69 -6.43 10.19
N MET A 89 7.65 -5.49 9.23
CA MET A 89 8.84 -4.75 8.78
C MET A 89 9.29 -3.75 9.85
N PRO A 90 10.60 -3.40 9.87
CA PRO A 90 11.10 -2.34 10.75
C PRO A 90 10.31 -1.04 10.59
N SER A 91 10.04 -0.34 11.68
CA SER A 91 9.34 0.96 11.73
C SER A 91 7.92 0.99 11.18
N MET A 92 7.40 -0.14 10.68
CA MET A 92 6.08 -0.20 10.05
C MET A 92 4.97 -0.14 11.11
N VAL A 93 3.99 0.72 10.90
CA VAL A 93 2.71 0.74 11.63
C VAL A 93 1.61 0.65 10.59
N THR A 94 0.69 -0.30 10.78
CA THR A 94 -0.47 -0.51 9.90
C THR A 94 -1.76 -0.26 10.65
N THR A 95 -2.79 0.19 9.94
CA THR A 95 -4.15 0.37 10.47
C THR A 95 -5.19 -0.06 9.45
N SER A 96 -6.41 -0.34 9.91
CA SER A 96 -7.53 -0.74 9.08
C SER A 96 -8.80 -0.09 9.61
N ASP A 97 -9.61 0.50 8.72
CA ASP A 97 -10.88 1.12 9.10
C ASP A 97 -11.89 0.05 9.57
N ALA A 98 -11.94 -1.07 8.87
CA ALA A 98 -12.77 -2.22 9.26
C ALA A 98 -12.22 -3.02 10.46
N GLY A 99 -11.02 -2.70 10.96
CA GLY A 99 -10.38 -3.34 12.11
C GLY A 99 -9.84 -4.75 11.89
N THR A 100 -9.92 -5.31 10.68
CA THR A 100 -9.52 -6.68 10.33
C THR A 100 -8.31 -6.78 9.40
N GLY A 101 -7.82 -5.65 8.90
CA GLY A 101 -6.78 -5.59 7.87
C GLY A 101 -7.30 -5.89 6.45
N ILE A 102 -8.63 -6.00 6.24
CA ILE A 102 -9.27 -6.18 4.94
C ILE A 102 -10.10 -4.93 4.62
N GLY A 103 -10.16 -4.51 3.37
CA GLY A 103 -10.76 -3.24 2.96
C GLY A 103 -9.73 -2.10 3.02
N TYR A 104 -10.15 -0.93 3.46
CA TYR A 104 -9.27 0.23 3.58
C TYR A 104 -8.23 0.02 4.67
N THR A 105 -6.97 0.16 4.28
CA THR A 105 -5.81 -0.04 5.14
C THR A 105 -4.75 1.01 4.84
N TYR A 106 -4.05 1.43 5.88
CA TYR A 106 -3.02 2.47 5.78
C TYR A 106 -1.73 1.98 6.42
N MET A 107 -0.61 2.57 6.00
CA MET A 107 0.72 2.24 6.53
C MET A 107 1.54 3.50 6.79
N ARG A 108 2.41 3.39 7.79
CA ARG A 108 3.42 4.40 8.11
C ARG A 108 4.77 3.73 8.33
N ILE A 109 5.83 4.34 7.82
CA ILE A 109 7.22 3.92 8.02
C ILE A 109 7.96 5.07 8.67
N ARG A 110 8.61 4.88 9.82
CA ARG A 110 9.24 5.95 10.62
C ARG A 110 8.26 7.10 10.97
N GLY A 111 6.96 6.79 11.10
CA GLY A 111 5.91 7.79 11.28
C GLY A 111 5.55 8.60 10.03
N ILE A 112 6.09 8.26 8.86
CA ILE A 112 5.78 8.88 7.58
C ILE A 112 4.58 8.15 6.98
N ASP A 113 3.55 8.89 6.55
CA ASP A 113 2.31 8.35 6.00
C ASP A 113 2.46 7.84 4.56
N GLN A 114 1.45 7.10 4.09
CA GLN A 114 1.46 6.44 2.78
C GLN A 114 1.55 7.40 1.58
N THR A 115 1.19 8.68 1.72
CA THR A 115 1.30 9.66 0.62
C THR A 115 2.75 10.04 0.34
N ARG A 116 3.66 9.70 1.23
CA ARG A 116 5.10 9.93 1.17
C ARG A 116 5.90 8.65 0.95
N ILE A 117 5.21 7.52 0.78
CA ILE A 117 5.81 6.21 0.50
C ILE A 117 5.56 5.90 -0.97
N ASN A 118 6.62 5.81 -1.77
CA ASN A 118 6.50 5.40 -3.16
C ASN A 118 6.30 3.89 -3.26
N VAL A 119 5.18 3.47 -3.80
CA VAL A 119 4.86 2.06 -4.04
C VAL A 119 4.94 1.79 -5.53
N THR A 120 5.74 0.80 -5.92
CA THR A 120 5.86 0.40 -7.33
C THR A 120 5.48 -1.06 -7.55
N LEU A 121 5.04 -1.35 -8.77
CA LEU A 121 4.80 -2.69 -9.26
C LEU A 121 5.60 -2.88 -10.55
N ASN A 122 6.61 -3.75 -10.53
CA ASN A 122 7.58 -3.91 -11.63
C ASN A 122 8.27 -2.58 -12.04
N GLY A 123 8.52 -1.70 -11.09
CA GLY A 123 9.14 -0.39 -11.33
C GLY A 123 8.19 0.74 -11.74
N VAL A 124 6.92 0.45 -12.04
CA VAL A 124 5.88 1.45 -12.32
C VAL A 124 5.22 1.87 -11.01
N THR A 125 5.14 3.17 -10.75
CA THR A 125 4.45 3.73 -9.58
C THR A 125 2.95 3.41 -9.63
N VAL A 126 2.40 2.93 -8.51
CA VAL A 126 0.96 2.64 -8.34
C VAL A 126 0.28 3.61 -7.37
N ASN A 127 1.02 4.56 -6.80
CA ASN A 127 0.40 5.68 -6.08
C ASN A 127 -0.50 6.47 -7.03
N ASP A 128 -1.64 6.91 -6.54
CA ASP A 128 -2.48 7.86 -7.26
C ASP A 128 -1.73 9.18 -7.47
N ALA A 129 -1.85 9.78 -8.64
CA ALA A 129 -1.03 10.93 -9.01
C ALA A 129 -1.47 12.22 -8.32
N GLU A 130 -2.74 12.36 -7.90
CA GLU A 130 -3.27 13.54 -7.25
C GLU A 130 -3.24 13.43 -5.72
N SER A 131 -3.73 12.33 -5.15
CA SER A 131 -3.70 12.09 -3.70
C SER A 131 -2.34 11.60 -3.21
N GLN A 132 -1.50 11.08 -4.10
CA GLN A 132 -0.21 10.44 -3.80
C GLN A 132 -0.30 9.22 -2.87
N GLY A 133 -1.52 8.82 -2.50
CA GLY A 133 -1.77 7.65 -1.68
C GLY A 133 -1.58 6.34 -2.44
N SER A 134 -1.16 5.30 -1.73
CA SER A 134 -1.13 3.93 -2.25
C SER A 134 -2.35 3.17 -1.73
N TRP A 135 -3.42 3.18 -2.51
CA TRP A 135 -4.69 2.54 -2.17
C TRP A 135 -4.63 1.04 -2.50
N LEU A 136 -4.02 0.25 -1.61
CA LEU A 136 -3.77 -1.18 -1.83
C LEU A 136 -5.06 -2.02 -1.84
N VAL A 137 -6.18 -1.48 -1.38
CA VAL A 137 -7.52 -2.06 -1.54
C VAL A 137 -7.87 -2.27 -3.02
N ASN A 138 -7.36 -1.41 -3.92
CA ASN A 138 -7.54 -1.49 -5.37
C ASN A 138 -6.61 -2.51 -6.05
N LEU A 139 -5.64 -3.07 -5.31
CA LEU A 139 -4.71 -4.12 -5.72
C LEU A 139 -4.82 -5.32 -4.77
N PRO A 140 -5.99 -5.97 -4.68
CA PRO A 140 -6.20 -7.04 -3.72
C PRO A 140 -5.27 -8.23 -3.97
N ASP A 141 -4.98 -8.96 -2.91
CA ASP A 141 -4.24 -10.24 -2.95
C ASP A 141 -2.90 -10.20 -3.72
N LEU A 142 -2.16 -9.08 -3.62
CA LEU A 142 -0.83 -8.94 -4.23
C LEU A 142 0.08 -10.15 -3.94
N GLY A 143 -0.01 -10.73 -2.74
CA GLY A 143 0.77 -11.89 -2.33
C GLY A 143 0.57 -13.13 -3.22
N SER A 144 -0.54 -13.25 -3.95
CA SER A 144 -0.80 -14.39 -4.84
C SER A 144 0.03 -14.36 -6.12
N TYR A 145 0.46 -13.19 -6.58
CA TYR A 145 1.12 -13.02 -7.87
C TYR A 145 2.43 -12.22 -7.83
N VAL A 146 2.94 -11.86 -6.65
CA VAL A 146 4.28 -11.28 -6.51
C VAL A 146 5.33 -12.32 -6.13
N GLU A 147 6.56 -12.12 -6.59
CA GLU A 147 7.74 -12.95 -6.32
C GLU A 147 8.47 -12.50 -5.07
N ASP A 148 8.66 -11.19 -4.93
CA ASP A 148 9.24 -10.55 -3.76
C ASP A 148 8.69 -9.14 -3.56
N VAL A 149 8.87 -8.67 -2.32
CA VAL A 149 8.58 -7.30 -1.92
C VAL A 149 9.84 -6.72 -1.31
N GLN A 150 10.29 -5.58 -1.81
CA GLN A 150 11.43 -4.87 -1.28
C GLN A 150 10.96 -3.60 -0.58
N VAL A 151 11.35 -3.42 0.66
CA VAL A 151 11.04 -2.24 1.46
C VAL A 151 12.34 -1.51 1.77
N GLN A 152 12.38 -0.23 1.46
CA GLN A 152 13.50 0.64 1.77
C GLN A 152 12.99 1.89 2.46
N SER A 153 13.49 2.16 3.66
CA SER A 153 13.21 3.39 4.41
C SER A 153 14.09 4.54 3.93
N GLY A 154 13.64 5.77 4.17
CA GLY A 154 14.38 6.99 3.82
C GLY A 154 14.24 7.44 2.38
N ALA A 155 14.91 8.54 2.04
CA ALA A 155 14.85 9.20 0.72
C ALA A 155 15.60 8.45 -0.38
N ASN A 156 16.17 7.33 -0.07
CA ASN A 156 16.65 6.28 -0.96
C ASN A 156 17.71 6.70 -1.99
N THR A 157 18.75 5.87 -2.08
CA THR A 157 19.84 5.99 -3.06
C THR A 157 19.68 5.05 -4.26
N SER A 158 18.54 4.40 -4.45
CA SER A 158 18.30 3.57 -5.65
C SER A 158 18.16 4.45 -6.88
N PRO A 159 18.85 4.15 -7.99
CA PRO A 159 18.79 4.96 -9.21
C PRO A 159 17.37 5.10 -9.74
N GLY A 160 17.01 6.31 -10.15
CA GLY A 160 15.68 6.63 -10.68
C GLY A 160 14.54 6.64 -9.68
N SER A 161 14.79 6.34 -8.40
CA SER A 161 13.75 6.37 -7.37
C SER A 161 13.20 7.77 -7.16
N ILE A 162 11.86 7.89 -7.07
CA ILE A 162 11.17 9.11 -6.67
C ILE A 162 10.79 9.10 -5.18
N SER A 163 11.31 8.14 -4.41
CA SER A 163 11.00 7.99 -2.99
C SER A 163 11.29 9.27 -2.22
N TYR A 164 10.30 9.72 -1.47
CA TYR A 164 10.43 10.85 -0.57
C TYR A 164 10.73 10.38 0.87
N GLY A 165 9.93 9.50 1.45
CA GLY A 165 10.11 9.02 2.82
C GLY A 165 10.46 7.54 2.93
N ALA A 166 9.94 6.74 2.01
CA ALA A 166 10.22 5.32 1.89
C ALA A 166 9.82 4.81 0.50
N ARG A 167 10.23 3.58 0.17
CA ARG A 167 9.86 2.90 -1.06
C ARG A 167 9.47 1.45 -0.78
N ILE A 168 8.42 0.97 -1.47
CA ILE A 168 7.99 -0.42 -1.47
C ILE A 168 7.88 -0.89 -2.91
N ASP A 169 8.65 -1.88 -3.30
CA ASP A 169 8.65 -2.44 -4.63
C ASP A 169 8.04 -3.84 -4.62
N PHE A 170 6.96 -4.02 -5.36
CA PHE A 170 6.37 -5.31 -5.65
C PHE A 170 6.87 -5.80 -7.02
N ARG A 171 7.44 -6.98 -7.06
CA ARG A 171 7.83 -7.63 -8.31
C ARG A 171 6.93 -8.83 -8.59
N THR A 172 6.26 -8.84 -9.74
CA THR A 172 5.41 -9.95 -10.13
C THR A 172 6.21 -11.22 -10.37
N ARG A 173 5.58 -12.38 -10.15
CA ARG A 173 6.21 -13.69 -10.29
C ARG A 173 6.86 -13.87 -11.65
N ASP A 174 8.04 -14.48 -11.63
CA ASP A 174 8.61 -15.10 -12.79
C ASP A 174 7.86 -16.40 -13.07
N ILE A 175 7.55 -16.65 -14.35
CA ILE A 175 6.79 -17.83 -14.73
C ILE A 175 7.75 -19.03 -14.69
N PRO A 176 7.47 -20.06 -13.85
CA PRO A 176 8.32 -21.24 -13.78
C PRO A 176 8.48 -21.94 -15.13
N GLU A 177 9.58 -22.65 -15.35
CA GLU A 177 9.79 -23.41 -16.59
C GLU A 177 8.83 -24.61 -16.72
N ARG A 178 8.37 -25.17 -15.60
CA ARG A 178 7.38 -26.25 -15.56
C ARG A 178 5.98 -25.67 -15.36
N ALA A 179 5.00 -26.29 -16.01
CA ALA A 179 3.59 -26.00 -15.77
C ALA A 179 3.23 -26.26 -14.30
N PHE A 180 2.36 -25.45 -13.73
CA PHE A 180 1.90 -25.61 -12.36
C PHE A 180 0.47 -25.10 -12.21
N ALA A 181 -0.20 -25.60 -11.17
CA ALA A 181 -1.43 -25.03 -10.66
C ALA A 181 -1.38 -24.98 -9.13
N GLU A 182 -1.89 -23.90 -8.56
CA GLU A 182 -2.02 -23.72 -7.11
C GLU A 182 -3.44 -23.24 -6.79
N ALA A 183 -4.05 -23.80 -5.76
CA ALA A 183 -5.34 -23.36 -5.25
C ALA A 183 -5.26 -23.20 -3.73
N GLY A 184 -5.89 -22.16 -3.20
CA GLY A 184 -5.93 -21.89 -1.78
C GLY A 184 -7.33 -21.48 -1.33
N VAL A 185 -7.69 -21.87 -0.11
CA VAL A 185 -8.88 -21.41 0.59
C VAL A 185 -8.54 -21.18 2.06
N SER A 186 -9.01 -20.08 2.61
CA SER A 186 -8.96 -19.82 4.05
C SER A 186 -10.29 -19.24 4.53
N TYR A 187 -10.65 -19.57 5.78
CA TYR A 187 -11.85 -19.09 6.42
C TYR A 187 -11.57 -18.77 7.89
N GLY A 188 -12.25 -17.76 8.42
CA GLY A 188 -12.04 -17.34 9.81
C GLY A 188 -13.09 -16.39 10.37
N SER A 189 -12.73 -15.71 11.44
CA SER A 189 -13.58 -14.74 12.14
C SER A 189 -14.08 -13.65 11.18
N PHE A 190 -15.23 -13.04 11.52
CA PHE A 190 -15.90 -12.01 10.72
C PHE A 190 -16.30 -12.51 9.32
N ASN A 191 -16.68 -13.80 9.21
CA ASN A 191 -16.99 -14.46 7.93
C ASN A 191 -15.92 -14.26 6.87
N THR A 192 -14.66 -14.06 7.31
CA THR A 192 -13.56 -13.84 6.39
C THR A 192 -13.32 -15.08 5.55
N LEU A 193 -13.49 -14.94 4.24
CA LEU A 193 -13.21 -15.97 3.23
C LEU A 193 -12.21 -15.42 2.23
N HIS A 194 -11.11 -16.15 2.02
CA HIS A 194 -10.16 -15.85 0.94
C HIS A 194 -9.98 -17.10 0.09
N THR A 195 -10.17 -16.95 -1.21
CA THR A 195 -9.93 -18.01 -2.20
C THR A 195 -8.99 -17.49 -3.28
N ASN A 196 -8.04 -18.32 -3.69
CA ASN A 196 -7.15 -17.99 -4.81
C ASN A 196 -6.83 -19.20 -5.66
N ILE A 197 -6.63 -18.96 -6.97
CA ILE A 197 -6.20 -19.96 -7.94
C ILE A 197 -5.12 -19.32 -8.80
N ASN A 198 -4.00 -20.02 -8.97
CA ASN A 198 -2.88 -19.62 -9.83
C ASN A 198 -2.54 -20.78 -10.76
N ALA A 199 -2.33 -20.49 -12.04
CA ALA A 199 -1.89 -21.51 -12.99
C ALA A 199 -0.92 -20.92 -14.01
N GLY A 200 0.09 -21.69 -14.39
CA GLY A 200 1.09 -21.30 -15.37
C GLY A 200 1.41 -22.43 -16.36
N THR A 201 1.68 -22.03 -17.60
CA THR A 201 1.92 -22.97 -18.72
C THR A 201 3.29 -23.64 -18.65
N GLY A 202 4.22 -23.11 -17.84
CA GLY A 202 5.63 -23.40 -18.03
C GLY A 202 6.19 -22.77 -19.31
N LEU A 203 7.41 -23.15 -19.68
CA LEU A 203 8.11 -22.64 -20.86
C LEU A 203 7.78 -23.49 -22.11
N ILE A 204 7.00 -22.94 -23.02
CA ILE A 204 6.58 -23.59 -24.26
C ILE A 204 7.55 -23.21 -25.38
N GLY A 205 8.09 -24.19 -26.09
CA GLY A 205 8.96 -23.99 -27.26
C GLY A 205 10.23 -23.16 -26.97
N LYS A 206 10.69 -23.13 -25.71
CA LYS A 206 11.83 -22.33 -25.22
C LYS A 206 11.64 -20.79 -25.34
N ARG A 207 10.43 -20.32 -25.69
CA ARG A 207 10.16 -18.89 -25.97
C ARG A 207 9.01 -18.31 -25.18
N PHE A 208 7.90 -19.02 -25.10
CA PHE A 208 6.65 -18.50 -24.56
C PHE A 208 6.35 -19.09 -23.19
N SER A 209 5.89 -18.27 -22.28
CA SER A 209 5.27 -18.69 -21.02
C SER A 209 4.15 -17.72 -20.62
N ALA A 210 3.13 -18.25 -19.96
CA ALA A 210 2.01 -17.46 -19.46
C ALA A 210 1.58 -17.96 -18.06
N MET A 211 1.01 -17.05 -17.27
CA MET A 211 0.43 -17.37 -15.96
C MET A 211 -0.81 -16.51 -15.74
N ALA A 212 -1.80 -17.07 -15.06
CA ALA A 212 -2.96 -16.34 -14.58
C ALA A 212 -3.22 -16.64 -13.10
N SER A 213 -3.76 -15.66 -12.41
CA SER A 213 -4.20 -15.72 -11.02
C SER A 213 -5.58 -15.08 -10.88
N PHE A 214 -6.41 -15.69 -10.06
CA PHE A 214 -7.70 -15.13 -9.66
C PHE A 214 -7.86 -15.29 -8.16
N SER A 215 -8.42 -14.26 -7.48
CA SER A 215 -8.77 -14.34 -6.06
C SER A 215 -10.06 -13.60 -5.74
N ASP A 216 -10.76 -14.05 -4.67
CA ASP A 216 -11.93 -13.42 -4.05
C ASP A 216 -11.71 -13.38 -2.54
N ILE A 217 -11.83 -12.19 -1.98
CA ILE A 217 -11.70 -11.93 -0.53
C ILE A 217 -13.01 -11.32 -0.06
N ARG A 218 -13.54 -11.83 1.04
CA ARG A 218 -14.76 -11.33 1.69
C ARG A 218 -14.58 -11.27 3.19
N SER A 219 -15.12 -10.25 3.83
CA SER A 219 -15.17 -10.12 5.28
C SER A 219 -16.32 -9.21 5.68
N ASP A 220 -16.97 -9.49 6.81
CA ASP A 220 -17.98 -8.59 7.38
C ASP A 220 -17.35 -7.38 8.09
N GLY A 221 -16.02 -7.45 8.39
CA GLY A 221 -15.32 -6.45 9.20
C GLY A 221 -15.54 -6.65 10.71
N PHE A 222 -14.69 -6.03 11.52
CA PHE A 222 -14.90 -5.94 12.98
C PHE A 222 -15.82 -4.77 13.34
N ILE A 223 -15.73 -3.68 12.60
CA ILE A 223 -16.60 -2.49 12.74
C ILE A 223 -17.94 -2.77 12.08
N ASP A 224 -19.03 -2.31 12.70
CA ASP A 224 -20.40 -2.54 12.21
C ASP A 224 -20.54 -2.01 10.78
N ARG A 225 -21.14 -2.80 9.87
CA ARG A 225 -21.39 -2.48 8.46
C ARG A 225 -20.12 -2.20 7.61
N ALA A 226 -18.92 -2.46 8.13
CA ALA A 226 -17.64 -2.29 7.41
C ALA A 226 -17.27 -3.55 6.61
N SER A 227 -18.23 -4.14 5.90
CA SER A 227 -17.98 -5.32 5.07
C SER A 227 -17.11 -4.99 3.86
N ALA A 228 -16.30 -5.94 3.42
CA ALA A 228 -15.48 -5.80 2.22
C ALA A 228 -15.62 -7.02 1.31
N ARG A 229 -15.73 -6.76 0.01
CA ARG A 229 -15.61 -7.76 -1.05
C ARG A 229 -14.63 -7.27 -2.10
N LEU A 230 -13.52 -8.00 -2.23
CA LEU A 230 -12.41 -7.63 -3.09
C LEU A 230 -12.14 -8.77 -4.08
N ASN A 231 -11.99 -8.44 -5.36
CA ASN A 231 -11.60 -9.43 -6.37
C ASN A 231 -10.33 -8.97 -7.08
N ALA A 232 -9.44 -9.91 -7.38
CA ALA A 232 -8.26 -9.65 -8.17
C ALA A 232 -8.12 -10.67 -9.30
N THR A 233 -7.73 -10.16 -10.46
CA THR A 233 -7.31 -10.97 -11.60
C THR A 233 -5.94 -10.49 -12.05
N PHE A 234 -5.00 -11.40 -12.14
CA PHE A 234 -3.69 -11.14 -12.71
C PHE A 234 -3.45 -12.08 -13.88
N ALA A 235 -2.94 -11.56 -14.99
CA ALA A 235 -2.47 -12.35 -16.11
C ALA A 235 -1.13 -11.80 -16.60
N THR A 236 -0.20 -12.69 -16.90
CA THR A 236 1.10 -12.32 -17.46
C THR A 236 1.48 -13.28 -18.57
N ALA A 237 2.08 -12.75 -19.61
CA ALA A 237 2.66 -13.50 -20.71
C ALA A 237 4.07 -12.99 -21.01
N GLN A 238 4.99 -13.88 -21.26
CA GLN A 238 6.37 -13.56 -21.56
C GLN A 238 6.79 -14.24 -22.86
N TYR A 239 7.49 -13.51 -23.70
CA TYR A 239 8.03 -14.00 -24.95
C TYR A 239 9.50 -13.64 -25.10
N ARG A 240 10.37 -14.67 -25.23
CA ARG A 240 11.81 -14.51 -25.50
C ARG A 240 12.04 -14.38 -27.00
N LEU A 241 12.65 -13.29 -27.42
CA LEU A 241 12.98 -12.95 -28.80
C LEU A 241 14.28 -13.65 -29.23
N LEU A 242 14.22 -14.98 -29.41
CA LEU A 242 15.39 -15.81 -29.74
C LEU A 242 15.47 -16.09 -31.24
N ASP A 243 16.66 -15.92 -31.82
CA ASP A 243 17.02 -16.44 -33.14
C ASP A 243 17.88 -17.71 -32.98
N PHE A 244 17.24 -18.87 -33.10
CA PHE A 244 17.93 -20.15 -32.94
C PHE A 244 18.95 -20.42 -34.03
N LYS A 245 18.77 -19.85 -35.25
CA LYS A 245 19.71 -20.07 -36.37
C LYS A 245 21.01 -19.29 -36.17
N ARG A 246 20.91 -18.07 -35.59
CA ARG A 246 22.05 -17.19 -35.34
C ARG A 246 22.53 -17.24 -33.89
N HIS A 247 21.93 -18.06 -33.04
CA HIS A 247 22.22 -18.11 -31.60
C HIS A 247 22.20 -16.72 -30.93
N ARG A 248 21.22 -15.88 -31.32
CA ARG A 248 21.10 -14.51 -30.79
C ARG A 248 19.86 -14.38 -29.89
N ASP A 249 20.05 -13.72 -28.77
CA ASP A 249 18.98 -13.27 -27.88
C ASP A 249 18.75 -11.76 -28.12
N TYR A 250 17.54 -11.41 -28.56
CA TYR A 250 17.12 -10.03 -28.79
C TYR A 250 16.34 -9.47 -27.59
N GLY A 251 16.26 -10.19 -26.48
CA GLY A 251 15.58 -9.76 -25.25
C GLY A 251 14.24 -10.45 -25.03
N THR A 252 13.54 -9.97 -24.02
CA THR A 252 12.29 -10.56 -23.54
C THR A 252 11.22 -9.48 -23.48
N LEU A 253 10.06 -9.76 -24.05
CA LEU A 253 8.83 -9.00 -23.87
C LEU A 253 8.01 -9.68 -22.78
N LYS A 254 7.51 -8.88 -21.80
CA LYS A 254 6.61 -9.34 -20.76
C LYS A 254 5.41 -8.39 -20.71
N PHE A 255 4.21 -8.93 -20.87
CA PHE A 255 2.96 -8.22 -20.75
C PHE A 255 2.24 -8.64 -19.48
N ASN A 256 1.76 -7.68 -18.69
CA ASN A 256 1.01 -7.90 -17.47
C ASN A 256 -0.32 -7.16 -17.52
N ILE A 257 -1.37 -7.81 -17.02
CA ILE A 257 -2.68 -7.21 -16.72
C ILE A 257 -2.97 -7.52 -15.26
N LEU A 258 -3.29 -6.47 -14.49
CA LEU A 258 -3.76 -6.60 -13.13
C LEU A 258 -5.08 -5.85 -13.03
N HIS A 259 -6.11 -6.54 -12.59
CA HIS A 259 -7.45 -5.99 -12.43
C HIS A 259 -7.93 -6.23 -11.00
N GLY A 260 -8.26 -5.16 -10.29
CA GLY A 260 -8.84 -5.18 -8.96
C GLY A 260 -10.22 -4.54 -8.94
N THR A 261 -11.12 -5.11 -8.14
CA THR A 261 -12.41 -4.50 -7.82
C THR A 261 -12.60 -4.53 -6.33
N GLU A 262 -13.15 -3.46 -5.80
CA GLU A 262 -13.58 -3.36 -4.43
C GLU A 262 -15.06 -2.99 -4.31
N HIS A 263 -15.66 -3.48 -3.23
CA HIS A 263 -16.98 -3.11 -2.77
C HIS A 263 -16.92 -3.14 -1.24
N THR A 264 -16.77 -1.96 -0.63
CA THR A 264 -16.47 -1.84 0.80
C THR A 264 -17.50 -0.96 1.50
N GLY A 265 -17.97 -1.40 2.68
CA GLY A 265 -18.77 -0.58 3.58
C GLY A 265 -17.91 0.52 4.19
N LEU A 266 -18.42 1.74 4.22
CA LEU A 266 -17.72 2.90 4.76
C LEU A 266 -17.61 2.82 6.29
N ALA A 267 -16.41 3.08 6.81
CA ALA A 267 -16.12 3.13 8.24
C ALA A 267 -15.12 4.24 8.60
N TRP A 268 -15.02 5.27 7.76
CA TRP A 268 -14.02 6.34 7.90
C TRP A 268 -14.36 7.40 8.95
N ASN A 269 -15.61 7.43 9.49
CA ASN A 269 -16.00 8.36 10.55
C ASN A 269 -15.38 8.03 11.91
N ALA A 270 -14.70 6.85 12.04
CA ALA A 270 -14.16 6.33 13.30
C ALA A 270 -15.25 6.12 14.39
N VAL A 271 -14.86 5.61 15.54
CA VAL A 271 -15.70 5.47 16.74
C VAL A 271 -15.50 6.71 17.62
N PRO A 272 -16.54 7.49 17.93
CA PRO A 272 -16.43 8.62 18.82
C PRO A 272 -15.85 8.25 20.19
N ALA A 273 -15.11 9.15 20.81
CA ALA A 273 -14.42 8.90 22.07
C ALA A 273 -15.34 8.45 23.22
N ASP A 274 -16.53 9.02 23.31
CA ASP A 274 -17.56 8.68 24.30
C ASP A 274 -18.15 7.28 24.10
N SER A 275 -18.27 6.84 22.85
CA SER A 275 -18.79 5.54 22.47
C SER A 275 -17.74 4.43 22.57
N LEU A 276 -16.45 4.76 22.55
CA LEU A 276 -15.35 3.78 22.50
C LEU A 276 -15.35 2.78 23.68
N ALA A 277 -15.78 3.20 24.86
CA ALA A 277 -15.81 2.34 26.06
C ALA A 277 -16.99 1.36 26.05
N THR A 278 -18.11 1.73 25.46
CA THR A 278 -19.39 0.99 25.52
C THR A 278 -19.66 0.20 24.26
N ASN A 279 -19.31 0.75 23.08
CA ASN A 279 -19.51 0.13 21.77
C ASN A 279 -18.34 0.38 20.85
N ARG A 280 -17.34 -0.50 20.89
CA ARG A 280 -16.11 -0.41 20.08
C ARG A 280 -16.31 -0.69 18.59
N THR A 281 -17.46 -1.23 18.20
CA THR A 281 -17.78 -1.55 16.80
C THR A 281 -18.69 -0.53 16.16
N TYR A 282 -19.10 0.49 16.91
CA TYR A 282 -20.01 1.52 16.42
C TYR A 282 -19.48 2.18 15.15
N ASN A 283 -20.37 2.40 14.19
CA ASN A 283 -20.09 3.07 12.93
C ASN A 283 -21.25 4.03 12.62
N SER A 284 -20.97 5.31 12.54
CA SER A 284 -21.94 6.34 12.20
C SER A 284 -22.15 6.55 10.69
N CYS A 285 -21.36 5.89 9.84
CA CYS A 285 -21.56 5.99 8.40
C CYS A 285 -22.95 5.48 8.01
N GLY A 286 -23.69 6.29 7.25
CA GLY A 286 -25.06 5.98 6.81
C GLY A 286 -26.12 6.05 7.91
N GLU A 287 -25.81 6.56 9.11
CA GLU A 287 -26.79 6.80 10.17
C GLU A 287 -27.71 7.95 9.81
N TYR A 288 -29.00 7.78 10.02
CA TYR A 288 -30.02 8.82 9.87
C TYR A 288 -31.18 8.58 10.82
N TYR A 289 -31.99 9.61 11.02
CA TYR A 289 -33.17 9.55 11.89
C TYR A 289 -34.43 9.72 11.07
N THR A 290 -35.44 8.81 11.30
CA THR A 290 -36.75 8.97 10.70
C THR A 290 -37.49 10.16 11.33
N ALA A 291 -38.59 10.59 10.71
CA ALA A 291 -39.45 11.66 11.23
C ALA A 291 -39.98 11.37 12.67
N ASP A 292 -40.09 10.12 13.03
CA ASP A 292 -40.50 9.67 14.38
C ASP A 292 -39.32 9.59 15.37
N GLY A 293 -38.10 10.00 14.95
CA GLY A 293 -36.89 9.98 15.76
C GLY A 293 -36.25 8.61 15.92
N GLU A 294 -36.66 7.59 15.13
CA GLU A 294 -36.04 6.27 15.14
C GLU A 294 -34.71 6.30 14.37
N ARG A 295 -33.63 5.83 15.01
CA ARG A 295 -32.32 5.70 14.38
C ARG A 295 -32.28 4.57 13.36
N ARG A 296 -31.83 4.84 12.16
CA ARG A 296 -31.67 3.86 11.07
C ARG A 296 -30.33 4.02 10.38
N TYR A 297 -30.00 3.06 9.53
CA TYR A 297 -28.77 3.03 8.77
C TYR A 297 -29.03 2.73 7.30
N TYR A 298 -28.43 3.50 6.43
CA TYR A 298 -28.49 3.28 5.00
C TYR A 298 -27.61 2.08 4.62
N ALA A 299 -28.20 1.07 3.98
CA ALA A 299 -27.51 -0.19 3.72
C ALA A 299 -26.44 -0.11 2.62
N ASP A 300 -26.59 0.85 1.69
CA ASP A 300 -25.69 1.03 0.56
C ASP A 300 -24.70 2.20 0.76
N GLU A 301 -24.33 2.47 2.00
CA GLU A 301 -23.23 3.37 2.40
C GLU A 301 -21.90 2.67 2.08
N LYS A 302 -21.44 2.78 0.82
CA LYS A 302 -20.36 1.95 0.29
C LYS A 302 -19.46 2.68 -0.68
N ASP A 303 -18.22 2.22 -0.75
CA ASP A 303 -17.30 2.51 -1.83
C ASP A 303 -17.29 1.39 -2.86
N ASN A 304 -17.20 1.76 -4.12
CA ASN A 304 -17.18 0.87 -5.27
C ASN A 304 -16.13 1.38 -6.25
N TYR A 305 -15.01 0.70 -6.33
CA TYR A 305 -13.95 1.10 -7.26
C TYR A 305 -13.40 -0.09 -8.03
N ARG A 306 -12.98 0.16 -9.24
CA ARG A 306 -12.27 -0.81 -10.07
C ARG A 306 -11.05 -0.17 -10.69
N GLN A 307 -9.93 -0.89 -10.66
CA GLN A 307 -8.68 -0.43 -11.24
C GLN A 307 -8.04 -1.52 -12.09
N THR A 308 -7.55 -1.14 -13.26
CA THR A 308 -6.85 -2.06 -14.17
C THR A 308 -5.52 -1.45 -14.56
N HIS A 309 -4.44 -2.22 -14.38
CA HIS A 309 -3.10 -1.87 -14.81
C HIS A 309 -2.70 -2.75 -15.99
N TYR A 310 -2.22 -2.13 -17.05
CA TYR A 310 -1.59 -2.77 -18.19
C TYR A 310 -0.12 -2.35 -18.21
N GLN A 311 0.78 -3.33 -18.31
CA GLN A 311 2.22 -3.07 -18.37
C GLN A 311 2.83 -3.91 -19.48
N LEU A 312 3.61 -3.28 -20.36
CA LEU A 312 4.42 -3.94 -21.39
C LEU A 312 5.89 -3.61 -21.12
N ASN A 313 6.67 -4.62 -20.76
CA ASN A 313 8.08 -4.48 -20.46
C ASN A 313 8.92 -5.17 -21.52
N TYR A 314 9.97 -4.50 -21.98
CA TYR A 314 11.01 -5.06 -22.80
C TYR A 314 12.34 -4.98 -22.06
N VAL A 315 13.00 -6.12 -21.89
CA VAL A 315 14.31 -6.20 -21.25
C VAL A 315 15.30 -6.91 -22.16
N LYS A 316 16.45 -6.29 -22.35
CA LYS A 316 17.57 -6.89 -23.10
C LYS A 316 18.86 -6.72 -22.34
N ASN A 317 19.53 -7.85 -22.08
CA ASN A 317 20.87 -7.91 -21.53
C ASN A 317 21.82 -8.45 -22.60
N TRP A 318 23.02 -7.86 -22.71
CA TRP A 318 24.05 -8.36 -23.61
C TRP A 318 25.44 -8.04 -23.10
N ASP A 319 26.39 -8.91 -23.44
CA ASP A 319 27.78 -8.71 -23.15
C ASP A 319 28.52 -8.34 -24.45
N GLU A 320 29.56 -7.52 -24.34
CA GLU A 320 30.50 -7.34 -25.46
C GLU A 320 31.25 -8.64 -25.77
N PRO A 321 31.79 -8.80 -27.00
CA PRO A 321 32.50 -10.04 -27.42
C PRO A 321 33.65 -10.44 -26.50
N ASN A 322 34.34 -9.48 -25.90
CA ASN A 322 35.44 -9.69 -24.95
C ASN A 322 34.95 -9.86 -23.49
N ARG A 323 33.63 -9.80 -23.25
CA ARG A 323 32.98 -9.91 -21.94
C ARG A 323 33.47 -8.95 -20.86
N THR A 324 34.07 -7.82 -21.26
CA THR A 324 34.54 -6.80 -20.32
C THR A 324 33.46 -5.80 -19.94
N VAL A 325 32.49 -5.56 -20.84
CA VAL A 325 31.36 -4.67 -20.61
C VAL A 325 30.05 -5.44 -20.73
N ARG A 326 29.16 -5.26 -19.77
CA ARG A 326 27.78 -5.75 -19.77
C ARG A 326 26.84 -4.59 -19.93
N HIS A 327 25.77 -4.82 -20.63
CA HIS A 327 24.73 -3.83 -20.90
C HIS A 327 23.36 -4.37 -20.53
N SER A 328 22.48 -3.47 -20.10
CA SER A 328 21.07 -3.75 -19.87
C SER A 328 20.23 -2.59 -20.39
N LEU A 329 19.23 -2.89 -21.18
CA LEU A 329 18.21 -1.94 -21.61
C LEU A 329 16.86 -2.43 -21.09
N ASN A 330 16.13 -1.56 -20.40
CA ASN A 330 14.78 -1.79 -19.94
C ASN A 330 13.89 -0.69 -20.52
N VAL A 331 12.77 -1.07 -21.12
CA VAL A 331 11.73 -0.14 -21.59
C VAL A 331 10.40 -0.68 -21.12
N ALA A 332 9.63 0.16 -20.44
CA ALA A 332 8.30 -0.19 -19.94
C ALA A 332 7.29 0.86 -20.40
N ALA A 333 6.15 0.40 -20.93
CA ALA A 333 4.98 1.22 -21.15
C ALA A 333 3.88 0.76 -20.20
N HIS A 334 3.13 1.71 -19.64
CA HIS A 334 2.05 1.40 -18.71
C HIS A 334 0.80 2.24 -18.97
N LEU A 335 -0.34 1.66 -18.60
CA LEU A 335 -1.63 2.32 -18.55
C LEU A 335 -2.39 1.81 -17.34
N THR A 336 -2.83 2.71 -16.49
CA THR A 336 -3.76 2.44 -15.40
C THR A 336 -5.09 3.11 -15.71
N ARG A 337 -6.18 2.35 -15.60
CA ARG A 337 -7.56 2.83 -15.70
C ARG A 337 -8.27 2.62 -14.39
N GLY A 338 -8.67 3.71 -13.74
CA GLY A 338 -9.47 3.70 -12.53
C GLY A 338 -10.85 4.31 -12.75
N ILE A 339 -11.88 3.73 -12.15
CA ILE A 339 -13.22 4.33 -12.11
C ILE A 339 -14.00 3.75 -10.94
N GLY A 340 -14.66 4.60 -10.20
CA GLY A 340 -15.54 4.22 -9.12
C GLY A 340 -16.18 5.41 -8.43
N TYR A 341 -16.95 5.11 -7.42
CA TYR A 341 -17.65 6.09 -6.61
C TYR A 341 -17.87 5.56 -5.20
N TYR A 342 -17.93 6.45 -4.25
CA TYR A 342 -18.55 6.16 -2.96
C TYR A 342 -19.95 6.79 -2.90
N GLN A 343 -20.86 6.05 -2.24
CA GLN A 343 -22.26 6.40 -2.12
C GLN A 343 -22.61 6.67 -0.67
N GLN A 344 -23.29 7.79 -0.43
CA GLN A 344 -23.65 8.23 0.92
C GLN A 344 -25.10 8.70 0.99
N TYR A 345 -25.75 8.36 2.09
CA TYR A 345 -26.97 9.01 2.53
C TYR A 345 -26.62 10.32 3.25
N LYS A 346 -27.25 11.39 2.87
CA LYS A 346 -27.05 12.73 3.41
C LYS A 346 -28.37 13.23 3.98
N ASP A 347 -28.55 13.07 5.29
CA ASP A 347 -29.72 13.54 6.02
C ASP A 347 -29.69 15.03 6.25
N ASP A 348 -30.86 15.68 6.24
CA ASP A 348 -31.10 17.07 6.64
C ASP A 348 -30.19 18.09 5.91
N LYS A 349 -30.04 17.94 4.56
CA LYS A 349 -29.22 18.84 3.75
C LYS A 349 -30.06 19.89 3.01
N LYS A 350 -29.52 21.10 2.90
CA LYS A 350 -30.14 22.17 2.09
C LYS A 350 -30.06 21.79 0.61
N PRO A 351 -31.18 21.88 -0.17
CA PRO A 351 -31.14 21.65 -1.62
C PRO A 351 -30.14 22.57 -2.35
N SER A 352 -29.90 23.77 -1.83
CA SER A 352 -28.91 24.72 -2.37
C SER A 352 -27.47 24.19 -2.32
N LYS A 353 -27.14 23.27 -1.40
CA LYS A 353 -25.83 22.61 -1.37
C LYS A 353 -25.53 21.85 -2.65
N TYR A 354 -26.56 21.41 -3.35
CA TYR A 354 -26.45 20.67 -4.60
C TYR A 354 -26.93 21.47 -5.82
N GLY A 355 -27.19 22.79 -5.68
CA GLY A 355 -27.72 23.61 -6.77
C GLY A 355 -29.16 23.28 -7.15
N LEU A 356 -29.90 22.58 -6.29
CA LEU A 356 -31.24 22.09 -6.56
C LEU A 356 -32.38 22.97 -6.00
N GLN A 357 -32.06 24.12 -5.41
CA GLN A 357 -33.03 24.95 -4.70
C GLN A 357 -34.28 25.27 -5.56
N ALA A 358 -34.09 25.50 -6.86
CA ALA A 358 -35.18 25.86 -7.77
C ALA A 358 -36.21 24.71 -8.00
N LEU A 359 -35.85 23.48 -7.66
CA LEU A 359 -36.71 22.31 -7.78
C LEU A 359 -37.52 22.03 -6.53
N PHE A 360 -37.27 22.75 -5.45
CA PHE A 360 -37.91 22.55 -4.15
C PHE A 360 -38.73 23.78 -3.74
N PRO A 361 -39.80 23.60 -2.97
CA PRO A 361 -40.57 24.72 -2.43
C PRO A 361 -39.67 25.64 -1.56
N ASP A 362 -39.89 26.98 -1.63
CA ASP A 362 -39.15 27.95 -0.81
C ASP A 362 -39.30 27.75 0.70
N SER A 363 -40.39 27.09 1.12
CA SER A 363 -40.65 26.73 2.51
C SER A 363 -39.79 25.56 3.02
N LEU A 364 -39.23 24.76 2.12
CA LEU A 364 -38.39 23.60 2.48
C LEU A 364 -36.98 24.07 2.81
N LYS A 365 -36.57 23.89 4.05
CA LYS A 365 -35.23 24.24 4.52
C LYS A 365 -34.20 23.19 4.18
N THR A 366 -34.54 21.93 4.43
CA THR A 366 -33.65 20.76 4.29
C THR A 366 -34.45 19.54 3.84
N CYS A 367 -33.80 18.57 3.23
CA CYS A 367 -34.32 17.24 2.97
C CYS A 367 -33.17 16.24 2.81
N ASP A 368 -33.51 14.96 2.69
CA ASP A 368 -32.54 13.89 2.57
C ASP A 368 -32.20 13.61 1.11
N PHE A 369 -30.92 13.28 0.89
CA PHE A 369 -30.37 12.97 -0.43
C PHE A 369 -29.55 11.68 -0.40
N ILE A 370 -29.43 11.02 -1.55
CA ILE A 370 -28.40 10.02 -1.79
C ILE A 370 -27.46 10.56 -2.87
N THR A 371 -26.18 10.60 -2.55
CA THR A 371 -25.15 11.13 -3.42
C THR A 371 -24.11 10.08 -3.78
N GLN A 372 -23.55 10.19 -4.98
CA GLN A 372 -22.39 9.43 -5.44
C GLN A 372 -21.30 10.40 -5.85
N LYS A 373 -20.10 10.28 -5.26
CA LYS A 373 -18.92 11.05 -5.67
C LYS A 373 -17.96 10.14 -6.42
N TYR A 374 -17.67 10.51 -7.64
CA TYR A 374 -16.92 9.71 -8.61
C TYR A 374 -15.48 10.17 -8.75
N LEU A 375 -14.60 9.18 -8.92
CA LEU A 375 -13.27 9.34 -9.51
C LEU A 375 -13.19 8.50 -10.78
N ASP A 376 -12.86 9.14 -11.92
CA ASP A 376 -12.70 8.53 -13.23
C ASP A 376 -11.34 8.95 -13.79
N ASN A 377 -10.35 8.06 -13.80
CA ASN A 377 -8.98 8.44 -14.10
C ASN A 377 -8.23 7.50 -15.04
N TYR A 378 -7.25 8.10 -15.72
CA TYR A 378 -6.23 7.43 -16.52
C TYR A 378 -4.84 7.88 -16.04
N TYR A 379 -3.92 6.94 -15.88
CA TYR A 379 -2.51 7.22 -15.67
C TYR A 379 -1.69 6.36 -16.63
N TYR A 380 -0.89 6.98 -17.48
CA TYR A 380 -0.14 6.28 -18.51
C TYR A 380 1.22 6.92 -18.75
N GLY A 381 2.16 6.12 -19.22
CA GLY A 381 3.50 6.62 -19.47
C GLY A 381 4.45 5.58 -20.05
N ILE A 382 5.68 6.06 -20.24
CA ILE A 382 6.81 5.26 -20.73
C ILE A 382 8.00 5.52 -19.82
N HIS A 383 8.61 4.44 -19.36
CA HIS A 383 9.89 4.41 -18.68
C HIS A 383 10.93 3.78 -19.58
N ALA A 384 12.12 4.35 -19.66
CA ALA A 384 13.27 3.73 -20.31
C ALA A 384 14.54 3.96 -19.50
N ASP A 385 15.30 2.91 -19.25
CA ASP A 385 16.61 3.01 -18.63
C ASP A 385 17.64 2.11 -19.34
N TYR A 386 18.85 2.62 -19.39
CA TYR A 386 20.02 1.92 -19.88
C TYR A 386 21.07 1.87 -18.77
N ALA A 387 21.53 0.69 -18.48
CA ALA A 387 22.60 0.46 -17.51
C ALA A 387 23.75 -0.31 -18.13
N GLY A 388 24.94 -0.07 -17.62
CA GLY A 388 26.10 -0.83 -18.00
C GLY A 388 27.09 -0.99 -16.86
N ASN A 389 27.96 -1.99 -16.99
CA ASN A 389 29.08 -2.14 -16.09
C ASN A 389 30.31 -2.64 -16.83
N VAL A 390 31.45 -2.16 -16.42
CA VAL A 390 32.76 -2.59 -16.90
C VAL A 390 33.61 -3.06 -15.74
N ARG A 391 34.16 -4.26 -15.85
CA ARG A 391 35.12 -4.79 -14.90
C ARG A 391 36.54 -4.57 -15.42
N PHE A 392 37.35 -3.88 -14.63
CA PHE A 392 38.75 -3.60 -14.98
C PHE A 392 39.63 -4.80 -14.63
N LYS A 393 40.66 -5.01 -15.46
CA LYS A 393 41.70 -6.02 -15.23
C LYS A 393 42.79 -5.44 -14.33
N THR A 394 42.50 -5.37 -13.02
CA THR A 394 43.41 -4.87 -12.00
C THR A 394 43.70 -5.98 -10.98
N GLU A 395 44.79 -5.86 -10.19
CA GLU A 395 45.14 -6.81 -9.14
C GLU A 395 44.01 -6.95 -8.10
N LYS A 396 43.37 -5.84 -7.77
CA LYS A 396 42.20 -5.80 -6.89
C LYS A 396 40.93 -5.71 -7.71
N PHE A 397 39.81 -6.19 -7.12
CA PHE A 397 38.52 -6.10 -7.75
C PHE A 397 38.16 -4.64 -8.02
N SER A 398 37.88 -4.30 -9.28
CA SER A 398 37.54 -2.96 -9.69
C SER A 398 36.47 -3.00 -10.78
N GLU A 399 35.37 -2.25 -10.55
CA GLU A 399 34.19 -2.24 -11.43
C GLU A 399 33.55 -0.85 -11.45
N LEU A 400 33.13 -0.40 -12.63
CA LEU A 400 32.39 0.83 -12.83
C LEU A 400 30.99 0.46 -13.32
N PHE A 401 29.95 0.98 -12.67
CA PHE A 401 28.55 0.94 -13.09
C PHE A 401 28.10 2.32 -13.49
N TRP A 402 27.23 2.38 -14.49
CA TRP A 402 26.46 3.56 -14.83
C TRP A 402 25.04 3.18 -15.17
N GLN A 403 24.12 4.10 -14.94
CA GLN A 403 22.74 3.99 -15.35
C GLN A 403 22.24 5.39 -15.72
N ALA A 404 21.46 5.47 -16.79
CA ALA A 404 20.73 6.66 -17.16
C ALA A 404 19.33 6.27 -17.60
N GLY A 405 18.34 7.08 -17.28
CA GLY A 405 16.97 6.78 -17.62
C GLY A 405 16.09 8.01 -17.64
N ALA A 406 14.90 7.82 -18.20
CA ALA A 406 13.86 8.82 -18.24
C ALA A 406 12.48 8.18 -18.11
N ASP A 407 11.57 8.89 -17.45
CA ASP A 407 10.15 8.60 -17.39
C ASP A 407 9.36 9.78 -17.93
N VAL A 408 8.30 9.49 -18.66
CA VAL A 408 7.31 10.48 -19.10
C VAL A 408 5.94 9.89 -18.80
N ASP A 409 5.20 10.56 -17.92
CA ASP A 409 3.92 10.11 -17.43
C ASP A 409 2.87 11.21 -17.55
N ASN A 410 1.63 10.83 -17.82
CA ASN A 410 0.49 11.72 -17.75
C ASN A 410 -0.66 11.08 -16.98
N TYR A 411 -1.28 11.88 -16.12
CA TYR A 411 -2.49 11.54 -15.39
C TYR A 411 -3.63 12.47 -15.79
N GLN A 412 -4.81 11.89 -15.97
CA GLN A 412 -6.05 12.61 -16.23
C GLN A 412 -7.13 12.07 -15.30
N GLY A 413 -7.63 12.91 -14.42
CA GLY A 413 -8.68 12.59 -13.45
C GLY A 413 -9.91 13.47 -13.63
N LYS A 414 -11.08 12.87 -13.47
CA LYS A 414 -12.36 13.57 -13.36
C LYS A 414 -12.94 13.29 -11.99
N HIS A 415 -13.32 14.35 -11.29
CA HIS A 415 -13.97 14.33 -9.99
C HIS A 415 -15.34 14.94 -10.15
N TYR A 416 -16.39 14.14 -9.99
CA TYR A 416 -17.76 14.67 -10.13
C TYR A 416 -18.71 13.99 -9.16
N GLY A 417 -19.80 14.66 -8.85
CA GLY A 417 -20.79 14.14 -7.92
C GLY A 417 -22.18 14.13 -8.55
N ASN A 418 -22.90 13.02 -8.37
CA ASN A 418 -24.27 12.84 -8.80
C ASN A 418 -25.19 12.74 -7.57
N VAL A 419 -26.28 13.52 -7.57
CA VAL A 419 -27.41 13.29 -6.69
C VAL A 419 -28.35 12.31 -7.41
N ILE A 420 -28.52 11.11 -6.81
CA ILE A 420 -29.26 10.03 -7.48
C ILE A 420 -30.67 9.83 -6.87
N TRP A 421 -30.92 10.44 -5.74
CA TRP A 421 -32.20 10.36 -5.05
C TRP A 421 -32.38 11.56 -4.09
N SER A 422 -33.61 11.99 -3.91
CA SER A 422 -34.04 12.87 -2.84
C SER A 422 -35.28 12.33 -2.15
N GLU A 423 -35.55 12.77 -0.94
CA GLU A 423 -36.71 12.38 -0.17
C GLU A 423 -38.01 12.63 -0.99
N PRO A 424 -38.94 11.65 -1.10
CA PRO A 424 -40.16 11.76 -1.90
C PRO A 424 -41.13 12.79 -1.33
N GLY A 425 -41.82 13.50 -2.23
CA GLY A 425 -42.91 14.44 -1.88
C GLY A 425 -42.55 15.91 -2.04
N TYR A 426 -41.29 16.23 -2.27
CA TYR A 426 -40.85 17.62 -2.48
C TYR A 426 -40.62 17.96 -3.95
N VAL A 427 -40.24 16.98 -4.79
CA VAL A 427 -40.00 17.16 -6.23
C VAL A 427 -40.78 16.13 -7.04
N CYS A 428 -41.53 16.57 -8.03
CA CYS A 428 -42.31 15.67 -8.90
C CYS A 428 -41.44 15.05 -10.00
N ASP A 429 -40.45 15.75 -10.52
CA ASP A 429 -39.59 15.37 -11.65
C ASP A 429 -38.11 15.59 -11.26
N PHE A 430 -37.59 14.77 -10.35
CA PHE A 430 -36.18 14.84 -9.98
C PHE A 430 -35.32 14.31 -11.15
N PRO A 431 -34.32 15.09 -11.65
CA PRO A 431 -33.47 14.64 -12.74
C PRO A 431 -32.62 13.46 -12.25
N TYR A 432 -32.78 12.31 -12.90
CA TYR A 432 -31.95 11.15 -12.61
C TYR A 432 -30.49 11.45 -12.93
N ASP A 433 -29.54 11.06 -12.03
CA ASP A 433 -28.10 11.31 -12.16
C ASP A 433 -27.72 12.80 -12.29
N TYR A 434 -28.40 13.69 -11.58
CA TYR A 434 -28.08 15.10 -11.56
C TYR A 434 -26.65 15.33 -11.05
N GLN A 435 -25.80 15.90 -11.90
CA GLN A 435 -24.42 16.21 -11.57
C GLN A 435 -24.31 17.62 -10.98
N TRP A 436 -23.90 17.74 -9.67
CA TRP A 436 -23.82 19.06 -9.04
C TRP A 436 -22.42 19.67 -9.10
N TYR A 437 -21.38 18.88 -9.32
CA TYR A 437 -20.03 19.40 -9.56
C TYR A 437 -19.26 18.53 -10.55
N ASN A 438 -18.24 19.17 -11.18
CA ASN A 438 -17.38 18.48 -12.15
C ASN A 438 -16.00 19.15 -12.15
N GLY A 439 -15.05 18.55 -11.50
CA GLY A 439 -13.65 18.97 -11.46
C GLY A 439 -12.78 18.04 -12.30
N THR A 440 -11.67 18.57 -12.78
CA THR A 440 -10.67 17.79 -13.53
C THR A 440 -9.27 18.05 -12.98
N GLY A 441 -8.39 17.05 -13.09
CA GLY A 441 -6.97 17.17 -12.88
C GLY A 441 -6.19 16.61 -14.06
N ASP A 442 -5.23 17.36 -14.58
CA ASP A 442 -4.30 16.92 -15.62
C ASP A 442 -2.88 17.17 -15.13
N LYS A 443 -2.09 16.08 -14.95
CA LYS A 443 -0.77 16.15 -14.36
C LYS A 443 0.24 15.45 -15.25
N PHE A 444 1.04 16.25 -15.95
CA PHE A 444 2.13 15.78 -16.79
C PHE A 444 3.45 15.81 -16.03
N GLN A 445 4.21 14.72 -16.08
CA GLN A 445 5.49 14.60 -15.39
C GLN A 445 6.57 14.06 -16.31
N THR A 446 7.75 14.65 -16.21
CA THR A 446 8.98 14.13 -16.81
C THR A 446 10.03 13.96 -15.72
N LYS A 447 10.70 12.82 -15.71
CA LYS A 447 11.82 12.53 -14.83
C LYS A 447 13.02 12.07 -15.69
N ILE A 448 14.19 12.64 -15.43
CA ILE A 448 15.46 12.23 -16.04
C ILE A 448 16.45 11.98 -14.91
N PHE A 449 17.19 10.90 -14.98
CA PHE A 449 18.21 10.60 -13.97
C PHE A 449 19.47 9.99 -14.58
N GLY A 450 20.58 10.20 -13.89
CA GLY A 450 21.85 9.54 -14.17
C GLY A 450 22.55 9.15 -12.88
N SER A 451 23.15 7.96 -12.85
CA SER A 451 23.94 7.49 -11.71
C SER A 451 25.23 6.83 -12.15
N VAL A 452 26.26 6.96 -11.33
CA VAL A 452 27.55 6.31 -11.48
C VAL A 452 27.96 5.70 -10.16
N GLN A 453 28.43 4.45 -10.18
CA GLN A 453 28.99 3.77 -9.02
C GLN A 453 30.35 3.17 -9.38
N TYR A 454 31.38 3.53 -8.64
CA TYR A 454 32.73 2.96 -8.77
C TYR A 454 33.02 2.08 -7.56
N LEU A 455 33.47 0.86 -7.84
CA LEU A 455 33.84 -0.14 -6.83
C LEU A 455 35.33 -0.43 -6.91
N TYR A 456 36.00 -0.43 -5.79
CA TYR A 456 37.39 -0.81 -5.66
C TYR A 456 37.67 -1.51 -4.34
N ASP A 457 38.11 -2.78 -4.38
CA ASP A 457 38.56 -3.58 -3.24
C ASP A 457 37.64 -3.53 -2.00
N GLY A 458 36.32 -3.70 -2.22
CA GLY A 458 35.31 -3.65 -1.17
C GLY A 458 34.75 -2.26 -0.88
N PHE A 459 35.39 -1.19 -1.33
CA PHE A 459 34.87 0.18 -1.20
C PHE A 459 34.11 0.58 -2.46
N SER A 460 32.98 1.26 -2.31
CA SER A 460 32.30 1.86 -3.44
C SER A 460 31.75 3.24 -3.13
N VAL A 461 31.71 4.07 -4.17
CA VAL A 461 31.09 5.39 -4.17
C VAL A 461 30.03 5.41 -5.25
N ARG A 462 28.82 5.82 -4.90
CA ARG A 462 27.72 6.06 -5.84
C ARG A 462 27.32 7.53 -5.78
N ALA A 463 27.15 8.13 -6.94
CA ALA A 463 26.53 9.44 -7.08
C ALA A 463 25.36 9.35 -8.08
N GLU A 464 24.29 10.05 -7.81
CA GLU A 464 23.10 10.15 -8.66
C GLU A 464 22.60 11.59 -8.68
N LEU A 465 22.14 12.00 -9.84
CA LEU A 465 21.40 13.23 -10.03
C LEU A 465 20.08 12.92 -10.75
N GLN A 466 18.98 13.37 -10.17
CA GLN A 466 17.65 13.25 -10.75
C GLN A 466 17.04 14.64 -10.90
N TYR A 467 16.52 14.91 -12.09
CA TYR A 467 15.68 16.06 -12.37
C TYR A 467 14.25 15.61 -12.64
N ARG A 468 13.27 16.29 -12.01
CA ARG A 468 11.84 16.02 -12.17
C ARG A 468 11.12 17.34 -12.47
N ASN A 469 10.46 17.39 -13.61
CA ASN A 469 9.55 18.48 -14.00
C ASN A 469 8.12 18.01 -13.91
N MET A 470 7.23 18.88 -13.47
CA MET A 470 5.81 18.57 -13.35
C MET A 470 4.97 19.79 -13.70
N ASP A 471 3.96 19.59 -14.53
CA ASP A 471 2.92 20.56 -14.85
C ASP A 471 1.59 19.98 -14.39
N TYR A 472 0.89 20.67 -13.48
CA TYR A 472 -0.36 20.20 -12.90
C TYR A 472 -1.44 21.29 -13.06
N LYS A 473 -2.51 20.94 -13.78
CA LYS A 473 -3.66 21.80 -14.04
C LYS A 473 -4.89 21.19 -13.37
N ILE A 474 -5.56 22.01 -12.56
CA ILE A 474 -6.85 21.74 -11.96
C ILE A 474 -7.86 22.67 -12.62
N ALA A 475 -9.07 22.18 -12.93
CA ALA A 475 -10.14 22.98 -13.51
C ALA A 475 -11.51 22.47 -13.11
N GLY A 476 -12.56 23.31 -13.29
CA GLY A 476 -13.94 23.00 -12.95
C GLY A 476 -14.30 23.35 -11.52
N THR A 477 -15.27 22.67 -10.93
CA THR A 477 -15.82 22.97 -9.62
C THR A 477 -15.57 21.85 -8.62
N ASP A 478 -15.46 22.17 -7.34
CA ASP A 478 -15.47 21.23 -6.22
C ASP A 478 -16.91 20.85 -5.79
N ASP A 479 -17.03 20.04 -4.75
CA ASP A 479 -18.30 19.59 -4.20
C ASP A 479 -19.10 20.67 -3.44
N ASN A 480 -18.51 21.84 -3.20
CA ASN A 480 -19.19 23.06 -2.77
C ASN A 480 -19.58 23.98 -3.93
N MET A 481 -19.41 23.49 -5.20
CA MET A 481 -19.66 24.23 -6.45
C MET A 481 -18.76 25.47 -6.62
N LEU A 482 -17.63 25.52 -5.94
CA LEU A 482 -16.65 26.59 -6.07
C LEU A 482 -15.69 26.31 -7.23
N ASP A 483 -15.35 27.35 -8.01
CA ASP A 483 -14.33 27.23 -9.06
C ASP A 483 -12.95 26.98 -8.42
N VAL A 484 -12.34 25.86 -8.81
CA VAL A 484 -11.03 25.42 -8.30
C VAL A 484 -9.91 25.55 -9.33
N ALA A 485 -10.13 26.30 -10.43
CA ALA A 485 -9.18 26.44 -11.52
C ALA A 485 -7.82 26.98 -11.06
N GLN A 486 -6.78 26.17 -11.16
CA GLN A 486 -5.41 26.51 -10.77
C GLN A 486 -4.42 25.74 -11.65
N GLN A 487 -3.21 26.29 -11.82
CA GLN A 487 -2.12 25.63 -12.52
C GLN A 487 -0.82 25.82 -11.75
N TYR A 488 -0.07 24.73 -11.62
CA TYR A 488 1.21 24.67 -10.94
C TYR A 488 2.27 24.08 -11.86
N ARG A 489 3.50 24.61 -11.76
CA ARG A 489 4.66 24.04 -12.41
C ARG A 489 5.81 23.95 -11.43
N TRP A 490 6.29 22.73 -11.19
CA TRP A 490 7.40 22.49 -10.28
C TRP A 490 8.58 21.85 -11.00
N ASN A 491 9.79 22.21 -10.54
CA ASN A 491 11.04 21.65 -10.99
C ASN A 491 11.83 21.23 -9.77
N PHE A 492 12.18 19.96 -9.69
CA PHE A 492 12.88 19.37 -8.56
C PHE A 492 14.21 18.80 -8.99
N LEU A 493 15.26 19.08 -8.22
CA LEU A 493 16.57 18.50 -8.37
C LEU A 493 16.88 17.68 -7.12
N ASN A 494 17.12 16.38 -7.29
CA ASN A 494 17.31 15.41 -6.21
C ASN A 494 18.71 14.77 -6.33
N PRO A 495 19.77 15.39 -5.79
CA PRO A 495 21.10 14.78 -5.70
C PRO A 495 21.12 13.71 -4.61
N LYS A 496 21.89 12.64 -4.85
CA LYS A 496 22.13 11.55 -3.90
C LYS A 496 23.57 11.10 -3.98
N ILE A 497 24.19 10.79 -2.83
CA ILE A 497 25.52 10.21 -2.73
C ILE A 497 25.51 9.09 -1.70
N ALA A 498 26.22 8.00 -1.98
CA ALA A 498 26.40 6.91 -1.03
C ALA A 498 27.83 6.38 -1.07
N LEU A 499 28.37 6.15 0.11
CA LEU A 499 29.62 5.47 0.35
C LEU A 499 29.33 4.10 0.95
N HIS A 500 29.92 3.07 0.41
CA HIS A 500 29.73 1.71 0.89
C HIS A 500 31.08 1.03 1.05
N TYR A 501 31.26 0.34 2.16
CA TYR A 501 32.44 -0.47 2.44
C TYR A 501 32.03 -1.89 2.81
N TYR A 502 32.49 -2.86 2.04
CA TYR A 502 32.23 -4.28 2.25
C TYR A 502 33.51 -4.99 2.69
N LEU A 503 33.41 -5.74 3.76
CA LEU A 503 34.49 -6.53 4.34
C LEU A 503 34.08 -7.99 4.46
N ASP A 504 34.76 -8.87 3.71
CA ASP A 504 34.61 -10.31 3.83
C ASP A 504 35.81 -10.88 4.63
N LYS A 505 35.54 -11.35 5.84
CA LYS A 505 36.58 -11.97 6.70
C LYS A 505 36.65 -13.50 6.51
N GLY A 506 36.15 -14.03 5.40
CA GLY A 506 36.18 -15.45 5.05
C GLY A 506 35.17 -16.30 5.84
N LYS A 507 35.08 -17.56 5.44
CA LYS A 507 34.24 -18.68 5.90
C LYS A 507 32.79 -18.45 6.29
N SER A 508 32.31 -17.28 6.76
CA SER A 508 30.89 -17.01 7.03
C SER A 508 30.60 -15.63 7.58
N LEU A 509 31.59 -14.79 7.86
CA LEU A 509 31.39 -13.49 8.50
C LEU A 509 31.60 -12.37 7.48
N LYS A 510 30.54 -11.61 7.20
CA LYS A 510 30.54 -10.50 6.27
C LYS A 510 30.06 -9.24 6.96
N HIS A 511 30.69 -8.13 6.69
CA HIS A 511 30.31 -6.82 7.22
C HIS A 511 30.08 -5.85 6.06
N SER A 512 29.13 -4.94 6.21
CA SER A 512 29.06 -3.75 5.38
C SER A 512 28.77 -2.50 6.20
N PHE A 513 29.26 -1.40 5.73
CA PHE A 513 29.05 -0.06 6.26
C PHE A 513 28.56 0.82 5.10
N ASP A 514 27.48 1.52 5.32
CA ASP A 514 26.87 2.40 4.34
C ASP A 514 26.69 3.79 4.95
N LEU A 515 27.13 4.83 4.26
CA LEU A 515 26.84 6.22 4.58
C LEU A 515 26.19 6.86 3.36
N SER A 516 25.00 7.41 3.51
CA SER A 516 24.30 8.03 2.41
C SER A 516 23.70 9.38 2.78
N PHE A 517 23.70 10.28 1.82
CA PHE A 517 22.98 11.54 1.86
C PHE A 517 22.11 11.65 0.62
N SER A 518 20.83 12.00 0.81
CA SER A 518 19.86 12.12 -0.25
C SER A 518 19.00 13.36 -0.05
N THR A 519 18.68 14.05 -1.14
CA THR A 519 17.66 15.10 -1.15
C THR A 519 16.45 14.58 -1.92
N ALA A 520 15.25 14.84 -1.42
CA ALA A 520 14.00 14.52 -2.10
C ALA A 520 12.99 15.65 -1.96
N ASN A 521 12.24 15.91 -3.03
CA ASN A 521 11.21 16.92 -3.08
C ASN A 521 9.86 16.30 -3.40
N ARG A 522 8.79 16.86 -2.82
CA ARG A 522 7.41 16.42 -3.01
C ARG A 522 6.50 17.64 -3.19
N GLU A 523 5.64 17.59 -4.19
CA GLU A 523 4.57 18.56 -4.40
C GLU A 523 3.38 18.32 -3.45
N PRO A 524 2.55 19.34 -3.17
CA PRO A 524 1.27 19.17 -2.48
C PRO A 524 0.31 18.25 -3.24
N THR A 525 -0.59 17.60 -2.51
CA THR A 525 -1.68 16.80 -3.09
C THR A 525 -2.81 17.71 -3.62
N ARG A 526 -3.77 17.12 -4.35
CA ARG A 526 -4.98 17.84 -4.76
C ARG A 526 -5.75 18.39 -3.55
N SER A 527 -5.94 17.56 -2.51
CA SER A 527 -6.65 17.98 -1.29
C SER A 527 -5.92 19.10 -0.58
N ASP A 528 -4.59 19.06 -0.46
CA ASP A 528 -3.80 20.14 0.13
C ASP A 528 -4.04 21.49 -0.60
N ILE A 529 -4.21 21.43 -1.93
CA ILE A 529 -4.38 22.64 -2.77
C ILE A 529 -5.81 23.19 -2.70
N ILE A 530 -6.83 22.33 -2.69
CA ILE A 530 -8.25 22.71 -2.80
C ILE A 530 -8.86 22.95 -1.43
N GLU A 531 -8.55 22.08 -0.46
CA GLU A 531 -9.20 22.04 0.85
C GLU A 531 -8.33 22.68 1.94
N GLY A 532 -7.05 22.95 1.63
CA GLY A 532 -6.15 23.63 2.56
C GLY A 532 -6.58 25.07 2.88
N PRO A 533 -6.03 25.67 3.96
CA PRO A 533 -6.38 27.02 4.38
C PRO A 533 -6.23 28.03 3.23
N SER A 534 -7.30 28.76 2.93
CA SER A 534 -7.37 29.68 1.78
C SER A 534 -6.33 30.80 1.83
N GLU A 535 -5.90 31.19 3.04
CA GLU A 535 -4.96 32.28 3.27
C GLU A 535 -3.50 31.91 3.01
N LYS A 536 -3.16 30.61 3.07
CA LYS A 536 -1.78 30.12 2.90
C LYS A 536 -1.73 28.94 1.94
N LYS A 537 -1.49 29.22 0.63
CA LYS A 537 -1.36 28.16 -0.38
C LYS A 537 -0.22 27.21 -0.04
N PRO A 538 -0.44 25.89 -0.18
CA PRO A 538 0.58 24.91 0.13
C PRO A 538 1.76 25.00 -0.85
N VAL A 539 2.95 24.81 -0.32
CA VAL A 539 4.21 24.78 -1.08
C VAL A 539 4.86 23.39 -1.03
N PRO A 540 5.73 23.05 -1.99
CA PRO A 540 6.43 21.77 -1.99
C PRO A 540 7.29 21.56 -0.75
N GLU A 541 7.35 20.31 -0.30
CA GLU A 541 8.21 19.86 0.78
C GLU A 541 9.61 19.50 0.24
N THR A 542 10.64 19.74 1.04
CA THR A 542 12.02 19.25 0.78
C THR A 542 12.52 18.45 1.97
N LEU A 543 13.02 17.26 1.70
CA LEU A 543 13.66 16.36 2.66
C LEU A 543 15.16 16.29 2.40
N TYR A 544 15.96 16.44 3.47
CA TYR A 544 17.38 16.10 3.54
C TYR A 544 17.54 14.90 4.45
N ASP A 545 18.06 13.80 3.92
CA ASP A 545 18.16 12.52 4.61
C ASP A 545 19.61 12.05 4.69
N LEU A 546 20.13 11.90 5.89
CA LEU A 546 21.46 11.37 6.19
C LEU A 546 21.33 10.07 6.94
N GLU A 547 21.89 8.99 6.40
CA GLU A 547 21.83 7.67 7.02
C GLU A 547 23.20 7.03 7.11
N PHE A 548 23.45 6.37 8.24
CA PHE A 548 24.57 5.46 8.43
C PHE A 548 24.07 4.09 8.82
N SER A 549 24.44 3.06 8.06
CA SER A 549 24.01 1.68 8.30
C SER A 549 25.22 0.76 8.48
N TYR A 550 25.10 -0.14 9.45
CA TYR A 550 26.00 -1.26 9.65
C TYR A 550 25.26 -2.56 9.50
N MET A 551 25.75 -3.45 8.67
CA MET A 551 25.21 -4.80 8.50
C MET A 551 26.28 -5.85 8.80
N MET A 552 25.90 -6.87 9.56
CA MET A 552 26.72 -8.04 9.81
C MET A 552 25.92 -9.31 9.45
N HIS A 553 26.51 -10.15 8.65
CA HIS A 553 25.91 -11.42 8.23
C HIS A 553 26.83 -12.58 8.59
N HIS A 554 26.28 -13.55 9.30
CA HIS A 554 26.91 -14.82 9.64
C HIS A 554 25.92 -15.96 9.40
N SER A 555 26.38 -17.19 9.24
CA SER A 555 25.52 -18.37 9.01
C SER A 555 24.43 -18.59 10.07
N LYS A 556 24.62 -18.10 11.28
CA LYS A 556 23.69 -18.26 12.42
C LYS A 556 23.03 -16.97 12.87
N PHE A 557 23.54 -15.82 12.50
CA PHE A 557 22.97 -14.54 12.90
C PHE A 557 23.17 -13.45 11.84
N TYR A 558 22.26 -12.54 11.84
CA TYR A 558 22.23 -11.33 11.03
C TYR A 558 21.92 -10.14 11.92
N VAL A 559 22.62 -9.04 11.72
CA VAL A 559 22.37 -7.76 12.39
C VAL A 559 22.38 -6.66 11.33
N ASN A 560 21.39 -5.80 11.35
CA ASN A 560 21.38 -4.55 10.61
C ASN A 560 21.00 -3.42 11.58
N ALA A 561 21.83 -2.40 11.66
CA ALA A 561 21.62 -1.21 12.48
C ALA A 561 21.77 0.02 11.61
N THR A 562 20.75 0.88 11.56
CA THR A 562 20.73 2.13 10.79
C THR A 562 20.46 3.30 11.71
N ILE A 563 21.35 4.29 11.71
CA ILE A 563 21.14 5.60 12.33
C ILE A 563 20.71 6.55 11.22
N TYR A 564 19.63 7.28 11.42
CA TYR A 564 19.10 8.20 10.42
C TYR A 564 18.76 9.56 11.00
N GLY A 565 18.89 10.58 10.17
CA GLY A 565 18.47 11.96 10.43
C GLY A 565 17.80 12.54 9.19
N MET A 566 16.48 12.73 9.26
CA MET A 566 15.62 13.26 8.21
C MET A 566 15.18 14.67 8.61
N TYR A 567 15.71 15.68 7.93
CA TYR A 567 15.34 17.08 8.14
C TYR A 567 14.45 17.57 7.02
N TYR A 568 13.34 18.18 7.38
CA TYR A 568 12.33 18.68 6.44
C TYR A 568 12.28 20.20 6.45
N HIS A 569 12.15 20.74 5.26
CA HIS A 569 11.80 22.14 5.02
C HIS A 569 10.41 22.19 4.36
N ASN A 570 9.53 23.03 4.87
CA ASN A 570 8.14 23.17 4.43
C ASN A 570 7.34 21.85 4.49
N GLN A 571 7.54 21.00 5.51
CA GLN A 571 6.75 19.78 5.63
C GLN A 571 5.26 20.10 5.78
N LEU A 572 4.41 19.41 5.02
CA LEU A 572 2.97 19.41 5.23
C LEU A 572 2.62 18.52 6.42
N VAL A 573 1.95 19.07 7.42
CA VAL A 573 1.54 18.37 8.64
C VAL A 573 0.04 18.57 8.87
N LEU A 574 -0.57 17.67 9.64
CA LEU A 574 -2.01 17.71 9.91
C LEU A 574 -2.40 19.02 10.61
N THR A 575 -3.48 19.65 10.13
CA THR A 575 -4.12 20.76 10.85
C THR A 575 -4.94 20.27 12.05
N GLY A 576 -5.43 19.04 12.00
CA GLY A 576 -6.45 18.46 12.87
C GLY A 576 -7.82 18.36 12.19
N GLU A 577 -8.03 19.11 11.12
CA GLU A 577 -9.27 19.09 10.33
C GLU A 577 -9.34 17.87 9.41
N LEU A 578 -10.55 17.44 9.13
CA LEU A 578 -10.87 16.37 8.18
C LEU A 578 -11.82 16.94 7.11
N ASN A 579 -11.64 16.47 5.88
CA ASN A 579 -12.60 16.73 4.81
C ASN A 579 -13.83 15.80 4.90
N ASP A 580 -14.79 15.97 3.99
CA ASP A 580 -16.05 15.21 3.91
C ASP A 580 -15.89 13.68 3.82
N VAL A 581 -14.69 13.17 3.54
CA VAL A 581 -14.35 11.74 3.42
C VAL A 581 -13.38 11.27 4.51
N GLY A 582 -13.20 12.06 5.57
CA GLY A 582 -12.31 11.73 6.68
C GLY A 582 -10.81 11.83 6.34
N ALA A 583 -10.44 12.42 5.19
CA ALA A 583 -9.05 12.69 4.88
C ALA A 583 -8.57 13.95 5.61
N SER A 584 -7.33 13.91 6.09
CA SER A 584 -6.75 15.00 6.88
C SER A 584 -6.35 16.18 6.00
N ILE A 585 -6.72 17.39 6.42
CA ILE A 585 -6.27 18.67 5.86
C ILE A 585 -4.88 18.98 6.40
N MET A 586 -3.99 19.50 5.57
CA MET A 586 -2.59 19.76 5.92
C MET A 586 -2.17 21.19 5.71
N GLN A 587 -1.18 21.63 6.50
CA GLN A 587 -0.50 22.92 6.35
C GLN A 587 1.01 22.75 6.36
N ASN A 588 1.75 23.66 5.71
CA ASN A 588 3.21 23.65 5.77
C ASN A 588 3.72 24.18 7.10
N VAL A 589 4.74 23.51 7.64
CA VAL A 589 5.58 24.00 8.74
C VAL A 589 7.00 24.24 8.24
N ASP A 590 7.64 25.30 8.70
CA ASP A 590 8.94 25.72 8.17
C ASP A 590 10.02 24.64 8.36
N LYS A 591 10.05 24.02 9.53
CA LYS A 591 11.11 23.07 9.91
C LYS A 591 10.57 21.94 10.77
N SER A 592 10.96 20.74 10.43
CA SER A 592 10.71 19.57 11.26
C SER A 592 11.81 18.52 11.07
N TYR A 593 11.90 17.55 11.95
CA TYR A 593 12.86 16.47 11.82
C TYR A 593 12.34 15.15 12.37
N ARG A 594 12.90 14.07 11.82
CA ARG A 594 12.83 12.71 12.35
C ARG A 594 14.26 12.19 12.49
N ALA A 595 14.64 11.75 13.68
CA ALA A 595 15.94 11.17 13.91
C ALA A 595 15.82 9.91 14.77
N GLY A 596 16.55 8.87 14.44
CA GLY A 596 16.40 7.62 15.16
C GLY A 596 17.40 6.53 14.81
N ILE A 597 17.18 5.38 15.43
CA ILE A 597 17.95 4.15 15.20
C ILE A 597 16.97 3.02 14.88
N GLU A 598 17.16 2.38 13.74
CA GLU A 598 16.53 1.12 13.38
C GLU A 598 17.47 -0.03 13.61
N LEU A 599 16.99 -1.09 14.24
CA LEU A 599 17.75 -2.32 14.50
C LEU A 599 16.94 -3.52 14.01
N ALA A 600 17.57 -4.42 13.27
CA ALA A 600 17.02 -5.71 12.91
C ALA A 600 18.02 -6.83 13.20
N VAL A 601 17.58 -7.85 13.91
CA VAL A 601 18.40 -9.01 14.28
C VAL A 601 17.66 -10.29 13.91
N ALA A 602 18.35 -11.23 13.28
CA ALA A 602 17.88 -12.59 13.11
C ALA A 602 18.92 -13.57 13.67
N TYR A 603 18.48 -14.51 14.50
CA TYR A 603 19.33 -15.50 15.16
C TYR A 603 18.76 -16.91 14.99
N LYS A 604 19.57 -17.81 14.43
CA LYS A 604 19.24 -19.22 14.21
C LYS A 604 20.37 -20.12 14.75
N PRO A 605 20.41 -20.33 16.07
CA PRO A 605 21.45 -21.15 16.68
C PRO A 605 21.40 -22.61 16.24
N VAL A 606 20.19 -23.14 16.03
CA VAL A 606 19.91 -24.54 15.67
C VAL A 606 18.85 -24.60 14.57
N ARG A 607 18.71 -25.78 13.91
CA ARG A 607 17.81 -25.93 12.75
C ARG A 607 16.33 -25.78 13.09
N PHE A 608 15.93 -26.11 14.31
CA PHE A 608 14.53 -26.11 14.75
C PHE A 608 14.10 -24.81 15.45
N PHE A 609 15.00 -23.82 15.63
CA PHE A 609 14.67 -22.57 16.30
C PHE A 609 15.25 -21.37 15.56
N GLN A 610 14.40 -20.36 15.35
CA GLN A 610 14.76 -19.05 14.82
C GLN A 610 14.09 -17.96 15.63
N TRP A 611 14.85 -16.91 15.91
CA TRP A 611 14.37 -15.68 16.52
C TRP A 611 14.67 -14.50 15.61
N ARG A 612 13.68 -13.64 15.40
CA ARG A 612 13.79 -12.38 14.67
C ARG A 612 13.23 -11.27 15.53
N ILE A 613 13.94 -10.16 15.60
CA ILE A 613 13.50 -8.95 16.29
C ILE A 613 13.90 -7.75 15.42
N ASN A 614 13.03 -6.78 15.34
CA ASN A 614 13.36 -5.46 14.82
C ASN A 614 12.74 -4.38 15.71
N GLY A 615 13.33 -3.20 15.65
CA GLY A 615 12.87 -2.06 16.41
C GLY A 615 13.30 -0.75 15.80
N ASN A 616 12.50 0.28 16.04
CA ASN A 616 12.81 1.67 15.76
C ASN A 616 12.65 2.48 17.03
N PHE A 617 13.68 3.26 17.34
CA PHE A 617 13.72 4.22 18.43
C PHE A 617 13.96 5.60 17.81
N SER A 618 13.03 6.53 17.96
CA SER A 618 13.10 7.81 17.25
C SER A 618 12.61 8.99 18.07
N ARG A 619 13.01 10.17 17.63
CA ARG A 619 12.49 11.46 18.07
C ARG A 619 12.03 12.24 16.85
N ASN A 620 10.75 12.62 16.84
CA ASN A 620 10.09 13.26 15.72
C ASN A 620 9.48 14.58 16.21
N ARG A 621 9.91 15.73 15.64
CA ARG A 621 9.54 17.07 16.15
C ARG A 621 9.29 18.04 15.02
N ILE A 622 8.29 18.90 15.22
CA ILE A 622 8.14 20.18 14.52
C ILE A 622 8.83 21.24 15.38
N ILE A 623 9.52 22.17 14.72
CA ILE A 623 10.21 23.29 15.38
C ILE A 623 9.31 24.52 15.28
N ASP A 624 9.07 25.19 16.41
CA ASP A 624 8.27 26.42 16.50
C ASP A 624 6.88 26.29 15.85
N PHE A 625 6.15 25.22 16.25
CA PHE A 625 4.82 24.93 15.70
C PHE A 625 3.77 25.94 16.13
N VAL A 626 2.98 26.37 15.16
CA VAL A 626 1.83 27.25 15.34
C VAL A 626 0.58 26.52 14.83
N THR A 627 -0.43 26.41 15.68
CA THR A 627 -1.74 25.84 15.34
C THR A 627 -2.73 26.97 15.06
N TYR A 628 -3.54 26.81 14.03
CA TYR A 628 -4.68 27.66 13.74
C TYR A 628 -5.94 26.88 14.10
N VAL A 629 -6.71 27.37 15.07
CA VAL A 629 -7.89 26.69 15.61
C VAL A 629 -9.14 27.49 15.19
N ASP A 630 -10.12 26.79 14.63
CA ASP A 630 -11.39 27.41 14.22
C ASP A 630 -12.10 28.07 15.37
N ASN A 631 -12.69 29.23 15.11
CA ASN A 631 -13.36 30.05 16.11
C ASN A 631 -14.78 30.35 15.67
N TYR A 632 -15.74 29.69 16.27
CA TYR A 632 -17.17 29.92 15.98
C TYR A 632 -17.76 31.15 16.68
N ASP A 633 -16.98 31.85 17.54
CA ASP A 633 -17.36 33.06 18.19
C ASP A 633 -16.92 34.33 17.42
N GLY A 634 -16.16 34.16 16.33
CA GLY A 634 -15.63 35.23 15.50
C GLY A 634 -15.22 34.77 14.10
N ASP A 635 -14.85 35.75 13.26
CA ASP A 635 -14.55 35.52 11.83
C ASP A 635 -13.13 35.00 11.57
N ALA A 636 -12.23 35.02 12.57
CA ALA A 636 -10.83 34.66 12.42
C ALA A 636 -10.47 33.44 13.27
N GLN A 637 -9.64 32.54 12.75
CA GLN A 637 -9.04 31.46 13.51
C GLN A 637 -8.17 32.00 14.65
N ILE A 638 -8.07 31.25 15.74
CA ILE A 638 -7.20 31.58 16.88
C ILE A 638 -5.84 30.94 16.66
N GLU A 639 -4.79 31.77 16.71
CA GLU A 639 -3.41 31.33 16.60
C GLU A 639 -2.88 30.90 17.97
N GLU A 640 -2.45 29.65 18.09
CA GLU A 640 -1.83 29.07 19.28
C GLU A 640 -0.36 28.73 19.02
N GLN A 641 0.58 29.34 19.73
CA GLN A 641 2.00 29.04 19.64
C GLN A 641 2.36 27.86 20.57
N SER A 642 2.72 26.72 20.00
CA SER A 642 2.99 25.49 20.74
C SER A 642 4.49 25.17 20.91
N GLY A 643 5.40 25.88 20.24
CA GLY A 643 6.85 25.66 20.29
C GLY A 643 7.27 24.33 19.63
N ASN A 644 8.22 23.62 20.23
CA ASN A 644 8.74 22.36 19.68
C ASN A 644 7.85 21.17 20.03
N THR A 645 6.97 20.74 19.12
CA THR A 645 5.95 19.72 19.35
C THR A 645 6.29 18.38 18.70
N PRO A 646 5.70 17.25 19.17
CA PRO A 646 5.78 15.98 18.46
C PRO A 646 5.03 16.04 17.13
N ILE A 647 5.55 15.34 16.12
CA ILE A 647 4.81 15.12 14.87
C ILE A 647 3.73 14.07 15.13
N SER A 648 2.50 14.34 14.70
CA SER A 648 1.36 13.41 14.82
C SER A 648 1.69 12.02 14.20
N PHE A 649 1.07 10.99 14.75
CA PHE A 649 1.21 9.59 14.33
C PHE A 649 2.65 9.08 14.15
N SER A 650 3.59 9.65 14.91
CA SER A 650 5.01 9.33 14.86
C SER A 650 5.48 8.77 16.20
N PRO A 651 5.23 7.46 16.48
CA PRO A 651 5.61 6.84 17.74
C PRO A 651 7.12 6.83 17.90
N ASN A 652 7.59 7.11 19.13
CA ASN A 652 9.03 7.09 19.42
C ASN A 652 9.62 5.68 19.45
N ILE A 653 8.77 4.65 19.65
CA ILE A 653 9.19 3.25 19.74
C ILE A 653 8.23 2.38 18.94
N VAL A 654 8.77 1.58 18.03
CA VAL A 654 8.05 0.50 17.32
C VAL A 654 8.92 -0.75 17.40
N LEU A 655 8.39 -1.84 17.94
CA LEU A 655 9.11 -3.12 18.05
C LEU A 655 8.30 -4.23 17.41
N ALA A 656 8.98 -5.16 16.76
CA ALA A 656 8.38 -6.40 16.30
C ALA A 656 9.31 -7.58 16.59
N ASN A 657 8.75 -8.69 17.03
CA ASN A 657 9.48 -9.88 17.43
C ASN A 657 8.76 -11.12 16.88
N GLU A 658 9.50 -12.11 16.42
CA GLU A 658 8.95 -13.40 16.01
C GLU A 658 9.88 -14.55 16.43
N PHE A 659 9.31 -15.52 17.12
CA PHE A 659 9.91 -16.83 17.34
C PHE A 659 9.31 -17.85 16.39
N THR A 660 10.14 -18.62 15.70
CA THR A 660 9.70 -19.77 14.90
C THR A 660 10.37 -21.04 15.47
N PHE A 661 9.55 -22.00 15.83
CA PHE A 661 9.95 -23.31 16.29
C PHE A 661 9.48 -24.38 15.31
N THR A 662 10.39 -25.22 14.82
CA THR A 662 10.13 -26.29 13.84
C THR A 662 10.41 -27.65 14.49
N PRO A 663 9.48 -28.16 15.36
CA PRO A 663 9.70 -29.39 16.13
C PRO A 663 9.82 -30.64 15.27
N LEU A 664 9.12 -30.63 14.14
CA LEU A 664 9.14 -31.70 13.13
C LEU A 664 9.44 -31.09 11.75
N PRO A 665 10.03 -31.87 10.82
CA PRO A 665 10.22 -31.38 9.47
C PRO A 665 8.91 -30.85 8.87
N LYS A 666 8.93 -29.60 8.37
CA LYS A 666 7.77 -28.96 7.70
C LYS A 666 6.59 -28.63 8.62
N PHE A 667 6.76 -28.67 9.94
CA PHE A 667 5.79 -28.19 10.91
C PHE A 667 6.40 -27.00 11.67
N ASP A 668 5.85 -25.82 11.41
CA ASP A 668 6.28 -24.57 12.02
C ASP A 668 5.25 -24.07 13.03
N ILE A 669 5.74 -23.64 14.18
CA ILE A 669 5.00 -22.89 15.19
C ILE A 669 5.65 -21.51 15.23
N SER A 670 4.93 -20.46 14.85
CA SER A 670 5.43 -19.09 14.88
C SER A 670 4.62 -18.25 15.87
N PHE A 671 5.31 -17.60 16.78
CA PHE A 671 4.74 -16.64 17.71
C PHE A 671 5.35 -15.28 17.46
N SER A 672 4.52 -14.30 17.13
CA SER A 672 4.95 -12.94 16.80
C SER A 672 4.29 -11.93 17.73
N THR A 673 5.03 -10.88 18.10
CA THR A 673 4.56 -9.80 18.97
C THR A 673 4.94 -8.46 18.38
N LYS A 674 4.01 -7.53 18.35
CA LYS A 674 4.19 -6.14 17.92
C LYS A 674 3.93 -5.22 19.10
N PHE A 675 4.80 -4.23 19.28
CA PHE A 675 4.63 -3.12 20.22
C PHE A 675 4.71 -1.80 19.45
N VAL A 676 3.76 -0.91 19.69
CA VAL A 676 3.76 0.47 19.18
C VAL A 676 3.60 1.41 20.36
N GLY A 677 4.52 2.35 20.50
CA GLY A 677 4.50 3.38 21.53
C GLY A 677 3.38 4.40 21.37
N LYS A 678 3.26 5.31 22.31
CA LYS A 678 2.28 6.41 22.28
C LYS A 678 2.41 7.21 20.98
N GLN A 679 1.26 7.59 20.37
CA GLN A 679 1.18 8.45 19.21
C GLN A 679 0.23 9.61 19.52
N TYR A 680 0.62 10.83 19.20
CA TYR A 680 -0.27 11.98 19.26
C TYR A 680 -1.15 11.99 18.00
N MET A 681 -2.43 12.33 18.13
CA MET A 681 -3.36 12.39 16.99
C MET A 681 -3.30 13.73 16.25
N ASP A 682 -2.80 14.78 16.94
CA ASP A 682 -2.50 16.10 16.38
C ASP A 682 -1.04 16.49 16.61
N ASN A 683 -0.67 17.70 16.21
CA ASN A 683 0.68 18.25 16.41
C ASN A 683 0.81 19.15 17.64
N SER A 684 -0.20 19.27 18.48
CA SER A 684 -0.16 20.11 19.70
C SER A 684 0.74 19.51 20.79
N GLY A 685 0.89 18.19 20.80
CA GLY A 685 1.57 17.45 21.86
C GLY A 685 0.75 17.29 23.13
N ASN A 686 -0.56 17.49 23.06
CA ASN A 686 -1.48 17.31 24.16
C ASN A 686 -1.69 15.81 24.46
N ASP A 687 -1.38 15.38 25.68
CA ASP A 687 -1.50 14.00 26.10
C ASP A 687 -2.96 13.49 26.19
N THR A 688 -3.94 14.38 26.21
CA THR A 688 -5.35 14.01 26.16
C THR A 688 -5.74 13.42 24.81
N TYR A 689 -5.11 13.89 23.73
CA TYR A 689 -5.40 13.49 22.36
C TYR A 689 -4.30 12.59 21.82
N CYS A 690 -4.19 11.39 22.37
CA CYS A 690 -3.20 10.42 21.93
C CYS A 690 -3.75 9.00 21.87
N LEU A 691 -3.18 8.21 20.97
CA LEU A 691 -3.32 6.76 20.99
C LEU A 691 -2.40 6.19 22.06
N LYS A 692 -2.95 5.37 22.94
CA LYS A 692 -2.19 4.71 24.01
C LYS A 692 -1.20 3.72 23.41
N PRO A 693 -0.04 3.46 24.07
CA PRO A 693 0.83 2.36 23.68
C PRO A 693 0.08 1.04 23.69
N TYR A 694 0.34 0.19 22.69
CA TYR A 694 -0.31 -1.11 22.61
C TYR A 694 0.66 -2.22 22.21
N THR A 695 0.29 -3.44 22.62
CA THR A 695 0.99 -4.68 22.25
C THR A 695 -0.04 -5.73 21.86
N TYR A 696 0.19 -6.40 20.74
CA TYR A 696 -0.59 -7.58 20.36
C TYR A 696 0.34 -8.70 19.90
N SER A 697 -0.15 -9.92 19.99
CA SER A 697 0.61 -11.11 19.62
C SER A 697 -0.22 -12.06 18.78
N ASN A 698 0.42 -12.71 17.81
CA ASN A 698 -0.19 -13.68 16.93
C ASN A 698 0.50 -15.03 17.07
N LEU A 699 -0.28 -16.12 16.99
CA LEU A 699 0.21 -17.49 16.96
C LEU A 699 -0.18 -18.14 15.64
N ARG A 700 0.78 -18.71 14.92
CA ARG A 700 0.55 -19.44 13.66
C ARG A 700 1.15 -20.82 13.74
N LEU A 701 0.34 -21.81 13.37
CA LEU A 701 0.73 -23.19 13.15
C LEU A 701 0.66 -23.48 11.64
N GLU A 702 1.69 -24.07 11.08
CA GLU A 702 1.72 -24.40 9.65
C GLU A 702 2.36 -25.78 9.45
N TYR A 703 1.68 -26.62 8.67
CA TYR A 703 2.19 -27.95 8.31
C TYR A 703 2.13 -28.15 6.81
N ARG A 704 3.27 -28.56 6.21
CA ARG A 704 3.37 -28.87 4.80
C ARG A 704 3.54 -30.37 4.58
N LEU A 705 2.62 -30.95 3.84
CA LEU A 705 2.67 -32.33 3.38
C LEU A 705 3.15 -32.35 1.92
N ASP A 706 4.34 -32.92 1.66
CA ASP A 706 4.82 -33.13 0.28
C ASP A 706 4.35 -34.47 -0.23
N LEU A 707 3.79 -34.48 -1.43
CA LEU A 707 3.25 -35.62 -2.12
C LEU A 707 4.07 -35.85 -3.41
N LYS A 708 4.19 -37.12 -3.86
CA LYS A 708 5.13 -37.48 -4.95
C LYS A 708 4.45 -37.82 -6.28
N ARG A 709 3.17 -37.42 -6.48
CA ARG A 709 2.41 -37.74 -7.69
C ARG A 709 1.79 -36.52 -8.31
N VAL A 710 0.52 -36.55 -8.66
CA VAL A 710 -0.23 -35.45 -9.27
C VAL A 710 -0.23 -34.22 -8.39
N LEU A 711 -0.33 -34.38 -7.08
CA LEU A 711 -0.20 -33.29 -6.09
C LEU A 711 1.25 -33.19 -5.63
N GLU A 712 1.87 -32.03 -5.78
CA GLU A 712 3.22 -31.76 -5.25
C GLU A 712 3.18 -31.55 -3.74
N SER A 713 2.25 -30.72 -3.24
CA SER A 713 2.16 -30.44 -1.80
C SER A 713 0.79 -29.92 -1.38
N ILE A 714 0.46 -30.19 -0.11
CA ILE A 714 -0.65 -29.56 0.61
C ILE A 714 -0.05 -28.82 1.80
N ASN A 715 -0.44 -27.56 1.98
CA ASN A 715 -0.06 -26.74 3.12
C ASN A 715 -1.32 -26.44 3.93
N PHE A 716 -1.29 -26.73 5.23
CA PHE A 716 -2.34 -26.42 6.21
C PHE A 716 -1.83 -25.35 7.14
N PHE A 717 -2.65 -24.38 7.47
CA PHE A 717 -2.31 -23.42 8.51
C PHE A 717 -3.52 -23.05 9.36
N VAL A 718 -3.23 -22.71 10.62
CA VAL A 718 -4.15 -22.08 11.57
C VAL A 718 -3.42 -20.90 12.19
N GLN A 719 -4.08 -19.75 12.24
CA GLN A 719 -3.56 -18.54 12.83
C GLN A 719 -4.57 -17.98 13.83
N VAL A 720 -4.09 -17.63 15.00
CA VAL A 720 -4.83 -16.87 16.00
C VAL A 720 -4.18 -15.51 16.11
N ASN A 721 -4.92 -14.47 15.73
CA ASN A 721 -4.47 -13.08 15.84
C ASN A 721 -4.87 -12.53 17.21
N ASN A 722 -4.06 -11.62 17.74
CA ASN A 722 -4.28 -10.95 19.01
C ASN A 722 -4.65 -11.93 20.13
N VAL A 723 -3.77 -12.91 20.35
CA VAL A 723 -3.97 -14.06 21.30
C VAL A 723 -4.36 -13.62 22.69
N PHE A 724 -3.90 -12.46 23.15
CA PHE A 724 -4.17 -11.91 24.46
C PHE A 724 -5.40 -11.01 24.50
N ASN A 725 -6.14 -10.91 23.40
CA ASN A 725 -7.36 -10.09 23.27
C ASN A 725 -7.15 -8.63 23.69
N THR A 726 -5.98 -8.06 23.37
CA THR A 726 -5.67 -6.65 23.67
C THR A 726 -6.62 -5.73 22.94
N LYS A 727 -7.28 -4.82 23.64
CA LYS A 727 -8.07 -3.75 23.06
C LYS A 727 -7.15 -2.57 22.76
N TYR A 728 -7.09 -2.16 21.47
CA TYR A 728 -6.24 -1.08 21.05
C TYR A 728 -6.80 -0.35 19.83
N GLU A 729 -6.36 0.88 19.66
CA GLU A 729 -6.65 1.76 18.55
C GLU A 729 -5.32 2.08 17.82
N SER A 730 -5.28 1.85 16.51
CA SER A 730 -4.06 2.06 15.71
C SER A 730 -4.07 3.40 14.96
N ASN A 731 -5.21 4.07 14.88
CA ASN A 731 -5.42 5.37 14.26
C ASN A 731 -6.53 6.13 14.99
N GLY A 732 -6.64 7.43 14.71
CA GLY A 732 -7.67 8.30 15.23
C GLY A 732 -7.63 9.66 14.58
N TYR A 733 -8.47 10.56 14.99
CA TYR A 733 -8.41 11.98 14.68
C TYR A 733 -8.82 12.79 15.91
N VAL A 734 -8.44 14.05 15.92
CA VAL A 734 -8.95 15.05 16.86
C VAL A 734 -9.15 16.35 16.08
N TYR A 735 -10.34 16.91 16.22
CA TYR A 735 -10.70 18.23 15.70
C TYR A 735 -10.92 19.16 16.88
N SER A 736 -10.29 20.32 16.88
CA SER A 736 -10.39 21.32 17.95
C SER A 736 -10.97 22.61 17.40
N TYR A 737 -11.83 23.26 18.18
CA TYR A 737 -12.47 24.53 17.83
C TYR A 737 -12.77 25.35 19.09
N TYR A 738 -12.96 26.66 18.93
CA TYR A 738 -13.47 27.57 19.96
C TYR A 738 -14.96 27.79 19.75
N SER A 739 -15.73 27.69 20.82
CA SER A 739 -17.15 28.05 20.88
C SER A 739 -17.51 28.47 22.29
N ASN A 740 -18.30 29.52 22.45
CA ASN A 740 -18.60 30.19 23.75
C ASN A 740 -17.31 30.59 24.50
N TYR A 741 -16.29 31.04 23.75
CA TYR A 741 -14.97 31.44 24.27
C TYR A 741 -14.20 30.34 25.00
N GLU A 742 -14.60 29.05 24.79
CA GLU A 742 -13.93 27.89 25.32
C GLU A 742 -13.41 26.99 24.18
N ARG A 743 -12.27 26.35 24.41
CA ARG A 743 -11.72 25.36 23.46
C ARG A 743 -12.39 24.02 23.66
N HIS A 744 -13.02 23.53 22.61
CA HIS A 744 -13.61 22.20 22.51
C HIS A 744 -12.76 21.30 21.63
N SER A 745 -12.93 19.99 21.76
CA SER A 745 -12.27 19.01 20.89
C SER A 745 -13.08 17.74 20.79
N ASP A 746 -13.30 17.30 19.57
CA ASP A 746 -13.95 16.05 19.24
C ASP A 746 -12.90 15.04 18.75
N ALA A 747 -12.94 13.82 19.25
CA ALA A 747 -11.99 12.78 18.90
C ALA A 747 -12.71 11.50 18.47
N GLY A 748 -12.17 10.86 17.43
CA GLY A 748 -12.60 9.57 16.94
C GLY A 748 -11.43 8.58 16.86
N TYR A 749 -11.72 7.31 17.04
CA TYR A 749 -10.73 6.24 17.12
C TYR A 749 -11.04 5.10 16.16
N TYR A 750 -10.01 4.41 15.64
CA TYR A 750 -10.14 3.23 14.81
C TYR A 750 -9.72 1.97 15.58
N PRO A 751 -10.67 1.33 16.30
CA PRO A 751 -10.40 0.14 17.08
C PRO A 751 -10.05 -1.04 16.16
N GLN A 752 -9.08 -1.82 16.57
CA GLN A 752 -8.71 -3.05 15.88
C GLN A 752 -9.33 -4.26 16.58
N ALA A 753 -9.54 -5.33 15.79
CA ALA A 753 -10.18 -6.54 16.26
C ALA A 753 -9.45 -7.16 17.47
N GLY A 754 -10.20 -7.66 18.42
CA GLY A 754 -9.71 -8.50 19.51
C GLY A 754 -9.21 -9.85 19.00
N ILE A 755 -9.21 -10.86 19.87
CA ILE A 755 -8.81 -12.22 19.49
C ILE A 755 -9.70 -12.72 18.33
N ASN A 756 -9.05 -13.19 17.27
CA ASN A 756 -9.70 -13.72 16.09
C ASN A 756 -8.84 -14.81 15.45
N PHE A 757 -9.41 -15.63 14.59
CA PHE A 757 -8.71 -16.76 13.99
C PHE A 757 -8.95 -16.87 12.48
N LEU A 758 -8.00 -17.52 11.80
CA LEU A 758 -8.06 -17.85 10.39
C LEU A 758 -7.41 -19.21 10.17
N GLY A 759 -8.07 -20.11 9.45
CA GLY A 759 -7.52 -21.40 9.05
C GLY A 759 -7.59 -21.57 7.54
N GLY A 760 -6.67 -22.31 6.94
CA GLY A 760 -6.69 -22.50 5.49
C GLY A 760 -5.86 -23.67 4.99
N ILE A 761 -6.12 -23.99 3.72
CA ILE A 761 -5.45 -25.05 2.98
C ILE A 761 -4.98 -24.45 1.65
N ARG A 762 -3.76 -24.80 1.25
CA ARG A 762 -3.21 -24.49 -0.06
C ARG A 762 -2.69 -25.76 -0.70
N VAL A 763 -3.07 -25.99 -1.93
CA VAL A 763 -2.73 -27.17 -2.72
C VAL A 763 -1.90 -26.76 -3.92
N ARG A 764 -0.85 -27.53 -4.23
CA ARG A 764 -0.02 -27.33 -5.42
C ARG A 764 0.07 -28.62 -6.23
N PHE A 765 -0.12 -28.45 -7.55
CA PHE A 765 -0.04 -29.48 -8.56
C PHE A 765 1.19 -29.32 -9.44
#